data_a1756b6f7200866f257d38b0f3a4fe58
#
_entry.id   a1756b6f7200866f257d38b0f3a4fe58
#
_cell.length_a   1.000
_cell.length_b   1.000
_cell.length_c   1.000
_cell.angle_alpha   90.00
_cell.angle_beta   90.00
_cell.angle_gamma   90.00
#
_symmetry.space_group_name_H-M   'P 1'
#
loop_
_entity.id
_entity.type
_entity.pdbx_description
1 polymer ?
#
loop_
_entity_poly.entity_id
_entity_poly.type
_entity_poly.pdbx_seq_one_letter_code
_entity_poly.pdbx_strand_id
1 'polypeptide(L)'
;MKHWVRVRQALLLSLVLLTAWILPLFRWDGAGLSAAAVSTDYPAQLMHLAAKDNAKVLTENGTSDGAALSLQTLGSDLSASWRFDRVGKDANGTFFKLVNAQSGRLLTPRNYNVSAGTDVIVYGSESAQSQHWYVVPVAQDHLGNDLYYKIVNYSDTSLALTQGTSGMTLAKYTGADNQLWLLNADGLQGFAGYCFDDNTGNIKAGDIGGLFGEIVEVSTFADLKKYATSDTPYTIVVTANLSVTTLQKDSSGRNYCPDGRIYVHSNKTIIGSYAAHTMYNVQFCTSSNSGTGNNLILKNFELQHDAESNGNDSIVVYLGSGQNLWVDHCTFVGHSDYNTASTGLPDWDKFLACCYDADYTTVSDCSFGLHEYGVILGYPADDENSYKTYNNYPRMSIISNRFEKTLTRGPGLMRYGYFHSLNNYVKTFSMAYTVHTASKIFAENCYYEDGGNVICDWNTVTYPGSYAETGSKSVNCKRTTIEGYAQNCTWRPTSNYSTISRTADAAKTYCEIYSGCQNDRNHMMYLRYAAAGVPSAGYTESPSAPLAETFAEGSTYRIRNVNSGLYLQVAGAAAKNSANVQQWGSDGTSVHDIWKLCSAGDGYYYLVSAVGDGGTYVLDVAGKKTANGTNIDIYTYNGGSNQQFMLTKNGDGSYQIRTAVSGGNSVVVVEDASKTSGANVQQWETNGADCQNWILEPAADPGCAMDTDVIYTFENAGSGLVMDIAGGKMADNTNVQQWASNGLDCQKWTLRAFGSENYYWIRSRQDSGYALKAEGSKNGGNLSIAAWSNKDSSQLFRFTKNLDGSYCILTHASGDACYVEVADASTANGANVQQWEPTGSSCQKWQAKTETATVTTTTTTTTTTTTTAATTTSTTAATTDTTTVSTTATATEPPAISGDINADGKVNLADLVLLQKWLLGVPETRLADWQAGDLYTDGTLNGFDLCLLRSRLMAG
;
A
#
# COMPACT_ATOMS: atom_id res chain seq x y z
N MET A 1 -42.01 2.15 50.45
CA MET A 1 -40.92 1.57 49.61
C MET A 1 -41.36 0.53 48.58
N LYS A 2 -42.39 -0.27 48.78
CA LYS A 2 -42.89 -1.24 47.76
C LYS A 2 -43.70 -0.63 46.61
N HIS A 3 -44.17 0.61 46.73
CA HIS A 3 -44.95 1.25 45.64
C HIS A 3 -44.08 1.99 44.62
N TRP A 4 -42.88 2.42 44.99
CA TRP A 4 -41.92 3.10 44.12
C TRP A 4 -41.17 2.12 43.20
N VAL A 5 -40.96 0.89 43.60
CA VAL A 5 -40.28 -0.13 42.78
C VAL A 5 -41.19 -0.61 41.64
N ARG A 6 -42.52 -0.68 41.84
CA ARG A 6 -43.48 -1.06 40.79
C ARG A 6 -43.69 0.04 39.74
N VAL A 7 -43.56 1.31 40.09
CA VAL A 7 -43.67 2.43 39.15
C VAL A 7 -42.41 2.53 38.27
N ARG A 8 -41.23 2.24 38.82
CA ARG A 8 -40.00 2.19 38.01
C ARG A 8 -39.96 0.99 37.06
N GLN A 9 -40.47 -0.15 37.44
CA GLN A 9 -40.57 -1.32 36.54
C GLN A 9 -41.62 -1.13 35.45
N ALA A 10 -42.71 -0.46 35.71
CA ALA A 10 -43.74 -0.13 34.72
C ALA A 10 -43.25 0.95 33.72
N LEU A 11 -42.42 1.91 34.15
CA LEU A 11 -41.81 2.93 33.27
C LEU A 11 -40.70 2.35 32.42
N LEU A 12 -39.89 1.39 32.89
CA LEU A 12 -38.89 0.69 32.09
C LEU A 12 -39.55 -0.26 31.07
N LEU A 13 -40.63 -0.94 31.42
CA LEU A 13 -41.36 -1.80 30.46
C LEU A 13 -42.10 -0.99 29.39
N SER A 14 -42.63 0.19 29.70
CA SER A 14 -43.26 1.07 28.72
C SER A 14 -42.23 1.73 27.78
N LEU A 15 -41.01 2.02 28.24
CA LEU A 15 -39.93 2.51 27.35
C LEU A 15 -39.38 1.44 26.40
N VAL A 16 -39.28 0.18 26.87
CA VAL A 16 -38.87 -0.96 26.04
C VAL A 16 -39.95 -1.37 25.04
N LEU A 17 -41.22 -1.21 25.39
CA LEU A 17 -42.34 -1.48 24.45
C LEU A 17 -42.54 -0.34 23.43
N LEU A 18 -42.19 0.92 23.76
CA LEU A 18 -42.27 2.01 22.81
C LEU A 18 -41.14 1.94 21.79
N THR A 19 -39.95 1.44 22.16
CA THR A 19 -38.84 1.22 21.20
C THR A 19 -39.07 0.00 20.30
N ALA A 20 -39.85 -1.00 20.75
CA ALA A 20 -40.18 -2.17 19.93
C ALA A 20 -41.29 -1.92 18.87
N TRP A 21 -42.06 -0.81 18.99
CA TRP A 21 -43.14 -0.47 18.03
C TRP A 21 -42.79 0.64 17.05
N ILE A 22 -41.64 1.30 17.20
CA ILE A 22 -41.17 2.34 16.28
C ILE A 22 -40.13 1.79 15.24
N LEU A 23 -39.60 0.57 15.46
CA LEU A 23 -38.60 -0.05 14.60
C LEU A 23 -39.08 -0.72 13.29
N PRO A 24 -40.42 -0.91 13.00
CA PRO A 24 -40.81 -1.43 11.69
C PRO A 24 -41.11 -0.39 10.61
N LEU A 25 -40.97 0.92 10.86
CA LEU A 25 -41.32 1.98 9.89
C LEU A 25 -40.08 2.64 9.20
N PHE A 26 -38.87 2.25 9.55
CA PHE A 26 -37.66 2.57 8.79
C PHE A 26 -36.99 1.27 8.34
N ARG A 27 -37.58 0.61 7.34
CA ARG A 27 -36.78 -0.22 6.43
C ARG A 27 -35.94 0.75 5.63
N TRP A 28 -34.73 0.95 6.09
CA TRP A 28 -33.66 1.41 5.24
C TRP A 28 -33.26 0.20 4.39
N ASP A 29 -33.70 0.18 3.14
CA ASP A 29 -33.12 -0.67 2.14
C ASP A 29 -31.68 -0.20 2.01
N GLY A 30 -30.76 -1.09 2.39
CA GLY A 30 -29.34 -0.79 2.46
C GLY A 30 -28.77 -0.40 1.10
N ALA A 31 -28.70 0.91 0.84
CA ALA A 31 -27.62 1.43 0.07
C ALA A 31 -26.41 1.33 0.99
N GLY A 32 -25.51 0.40 0.69
CA GLY A 32 -24.21 0.32 1.36
C GLY A 32 -23.48 1.64 1.10
N LEU A 33 -23.54 2.53 2.08
CA LEU A 33 -22.47 3.49 2.23
C LEU A 33 -21.23 2.64 2.48
N SER A 34 -20.37 2.52 1.50
CA SER A 34 -18.96 2.17 1.69
C SER A 34 -18.52 3.10 2.82
N ALA A 35 -18.31 2.55 4.02
CA ALA A 35 -17.68 3.29 5.09
C ALA A 35 -16.34 3.74 4.50
N ALA A 36 -16.13 5.05 4.40
CA ALA A 36 -14.84 5.60 4.04
C ALA A 36 -13.81 4.89 4.94
N ALA A 37 -12.77 4.31 4.35
CA ALA A 37 -11.74 3.62 5.09
C ALA A 37 -11.17 4.61 6.09
N VAL A 38 -11.37 4.35 7.38
CA VAL A 38 -10.80 5.15 8.44
C VAL A 38 -9.30 4.91 8.39
N SER A 39 -8.51 5.95 8.18
CA SER A 39 -7.05 5.85 8.24
C SER A 39 -6.64 5.18 9.55
N THR A 40 -6.06 3.98 9.44
CA THR A 40 -5.70 3.17 10.60
C THR A 40 -4.24 3.38 10.94
N ASP A 41 -3.96 3.91 12.12
CA ASP A 41 -2.61 4.03 12.63
C ASP A 41 -2.13 2.67 13.18
N TYR A 42 -0.98 2.21 12.70
CA TYR A 42 -0.40 0.92 13.07
C TYR A 42 1.12 0.99 13.17
N PRO A 43 1.79 0.04 13.88
CA PRO A 43 3.23 -0.03 13.94
C PRO A 43 3.84 -0.25 12.54
N ALA A 44 4.59 0.73 12.04
CA ALA A 44 5.27 0.60 10.75
C ALA A 44 6.36 -0.48 10.81
N GLN A 45 6.49 -1.27 9.75
CA GLN A 45 7.64 -2.15 9.57
C GLN A 45 8.79 -1.34 8.97
N LEU A 46 9.79 -1.04 9.79
CA LEU A 46 11.02 -0.39 9.36
C LEU A 46 12.10 -1.44 9.07
N MET A 47 13.06 -1.09 8.22
CA MET A 47 14.16 -1.96 7.81
C MET A 47 15.51 -1.29 8.02
N HIS A 48 16.53 -2.06 8.34
CA HIS A 48 17.93 -1.68 8.19
C HIS A 48 18.50 -2.24 6.90
N LEU A 49 19.29 -1.44 6.22
CA LEU A 49 20.03 -1.79 5.02
C LEU A 49 21.50 -1.97 5.41
N ALA A 50 21.95 -3.20 5.65
CA ALA A 50 23.33 -3.47 6.01
C ALA A 50 24.16 -3.80 4.76
N ALA A 51 25.32 -3.17 4.61
CA ALA A 51 26.22 -3.44 3.51
C ALA A 51 26.93 -4.80 3.71
N LYS A 52 27.02 -5.58 2.63
CA LYS A 52 27.62 -6.92 2.68
C LYS A 52 29.09 -6.91 3.09
N ASP A 53 29.85 -5.91 2.66
CA ASP A 53 31.31 -5.87 2.83
C ASP A 53 31.78 -5.56 4.27
N ASN A 54 30.94 -4.90 5.08
CA ASN A 54 31.32 -4.46 6.42
C ASN A 54 30.23 -4.51 7.49
N ALA A 55 29.05 -5.00 7.16
CA ALA A 55 27.87 -5.10 8.04
C ALA A 55 27.41 -3.77 8.69
N LYS A 56 27.91 -2.62 8.20
CA LYS A 56 27.44 -1.29 8.61
C LYS A 56 26.14 -0.96 7.88
N VAL A 57 25.30 -0.16 8.53
CA VAL A 57 23.97 0.17 8.04
C VAL A 57 23.94 1.52 7.34
N LEU A 58 23.10 1.64 6.31
CA LEU A 58 22.84 2.87 5.57
C LEU A 58 22.19 3.90 6.49
N THR A 59 22.88 5.01 6.73
CA THR A 59 22.52 6.03 7.72
C THR A 59 22.48 7.42 7.08
N GLU A 60 21.45 8.22 7.39
CA GLU A 60 21.43 9.63 7.00
C GLU A 60 22.29 10.47 7.95
N ASN A 61 23.01 11.44 7.40
CA ASN A 61 23.93 12.33 8.16
C ASN A 61 23.31 13.71 8.42
N GLY A 62 22.03 13.78 8.65
CA GLY A 62 21.28 15.00 8.93
C GLY A 62 19.88 14.97 8.33
N THR A 63 18.98 15.77 8.89
CA THR A 63 17.55 15.74 8.61
C THR A 63 17.09 16.78 7.58
N SER A 64 18.00 17.50 6.93
CA SER A 64 17.70 18.51 5.91
C SER A 64 17.80 17.95 4.48
N ASP A 65 17.10 18.58 3.53
CA ASP A 65 17.23 18.26 2.11
C ASP A 65 18.69 18.36 1.66
N GLY A 66 19.11 17.32 0.92
CA GLY A 66 20.50 17.22 0.44
C GLY A 66 21.47 16.63 1.44
N ALA A 67 21.01 16.19 2.63
CA ALA A 67 21.87 15.53 3.61
C ALA A 67 22.49 14.26 3.03
N ALA A 68 23.79 14.08 3.29
CA ALA A 68 24.54 12.94 2.77
C ALA A 68 24.20 11.64 3.48
N LEU A 69 24.46 10.54 2.82
CA LEU A 69 24.34 9.18 3.36
C LEU A 69 25.72 8.59 3.63
N SER A 70 25.84 7.80 4.67
CA SER A 70 27.06 7.04 4.99
C SER A 70 26.72 5.66 5.55
N LEU A 71 27.73 4.81 5.68
CA LEU A 71 27.61 3.54 6.39
C LEU A 71 28.17 3.69 7.81
N GLN A 72 27.34 3.42 8.81
CA GLN A 72 27.69 3.54 10.22
C GLN A 72 27.33 2.26 10.99
N THR A 73 27.92 2.09 12.15
CA THR A 73 27.41 1.10 13.13
C THR A 73 26.01 1.54 13.55
N LEU A 74 25.08 0.60 13.69
CA LEU A 74 23.72 0.89 14.13
C LEU A 74 23.72 1.72 15.42
N GLY A 75 23.15 2.92 15.35
CA GLY A 75 23.01 3.85 16.48
C GLY A 75 21.71 3.64 17.25
N SER A 76 21.48 4.53 18.21
CA SER A 76 20.28 4.52 19.06
C SER A 76 19.12 5.34 18.49
N ASP A 77 19.32 6.06 17.39
CA ASP A 77 18.33 6.90 16.71
C ASP A 77 17.76 6.22 15.46
N LEU A 78 16.84 6.88 14.80
CA LEU A 78 16.17 6.36 13.60
C LEU A 78 16.91 6.69 12.28
N SER A 79 18.11 7.27 12.34
CA SER A 79 18.86 7.69 11.15
C SER A 79 19.21 6.54 10.19
N ALA A 80 19.28 5.30 10.72
CA ALA A 80 19.54 4.09 9.95
C ALA A 80 18.29 3.26 9.64
N SER A 81 17.10 3.73 10.05
CA SER A 81 15.84 3.01 9.86
C SER A 81 15.08 3.54 8.64
N TRP A 82 14.64 2.62 7.78
CA TRP A 82 14.03 2.94 6.49
C TRP A 82 12.68 2.27 6.34
N ARG A 83 11.66 3.06 5.98
CA ARG A 83 10.36 2.54 5.56
C ARG A 83 10.35 2.31 4.06
N PHE A 84 9.81 1.18 3.64
CA PHE A 84 9.70 0.78 2.25
C PHE A 84 8.28 1.01 1.78
N ASP A 85 7.99 2.20 1.25
CA ASP A 85 6.68 2.53 0.71
C ASP A 85 6.55 1.93 -0.69
N ARG A 86 5.74 0.88 -0.81
CA ARG A 86 5.52 0.19 -2.09
C ARG A 86 4.80 1.11 -3.06
N VAL A 87 5.40 1.38 -4.21
CA VAL A 87 4.81 2.21 -5.28
C VAL A 87 4.11 1.34 -6.32
N GLY A 88 4.70 0.18 -6.65
CA GLY A 88 4.12 -0.71 -7.65
C GLY A 88 4.94 -1.96 -7.91
N LYS A 89 4.52 -2.72 -8.92
CA LYS A 89 5.20 -3.91 -9.41
C LYS A 89 5.08 -3.99 -10.92
N ASP A 90 6.17 -4.27 -11.60
CA ASP A 90 6.21 -4.48 -13.05
C ASP A 90 7.08 -5.70 -13.41
N ALA A 91 7.50 -5.82 -14.67
CA ALA A 91 8.32 -6.93 -15.14
C ALA A 91 9.72 -7.00 -14.47
N ASN A 92 10.24 -5.87 -13.96
CA ASN A 92 11.54 -5.80 -13.26
C ASN A 92 11.42 -6.11 -11.76
N GLY A 93 10.21 -6.19 -11.22
CA GLY A 93 9.96 -6.51 -9.82
C GLY A 93 9.12 -5.48 -9.09
N THR A 94 9.09 -5.56 -7.77
CA THR A 94 8.46 -4.57 -6.90
C THR A 94 9.38 -3.37 -6.70
N PHE A 95 8.83 -2.16 -6.77
CA PHE A 95 9.59 -0.94 -6.54
C PHE A 95 8.96 -0.06 -5.46
N PHE A 96 9.82 0.67 -4.78
CA PHE A 96 9.53 1.37 -3.53
C PHE A 96 10.06 2.80 -3.55
N LYS A 97 9.47 3.66 -2.73
CA LYS A 97 10.15 4.81 -2.14
C LYS A 97 10.78 4.36 -0.83
N LEU A 98 12.07 4.59 -0.64
CA LEU A 98 12.77 4.31 0.61
C LEU A 98 12.80 5.60 1.44
N VAL A 99 12.01 5.62 2.50
CA VAL A 99 11.81 6.81 3.36
C VAL A 99 12.61 6.61 4.65
N ASN A 100 13.49 7.55 4.97
CA ASN A 100 14.20 7.52 6.25
C ASN A 100 13.23 7.83 7.40
N ALA A 101 13.24 7.01 8.45
CA ALA A 101 12.29 7.12 9.55
C ALA A 101 12.52 8.33 10.45
N GLN A 102 13.75 8.86 10.51
CA GLN A 102 14.06 10.04 11.33
C GLN A 102 13.65 11.35 10.67
N SER A 103 13.92 11.50 9.37
CA SER A 103 13.67 12.76 8.66
C SER A 103 12.40 12.78 7.82
N GLY A 104 11.83 11.60 7.52
CA GLY A 104 10.73 11.46 6.56
C GLY A 104 11.16 11.70 5.09
N ARG A 105 12.47 11.78 4.80
CA ARG A 105 13.02 12.07 3.48
C ARG A 105 13.31 10.79 2.69
N LEU A 106 13.28 10.91 1.38
CA LEU A 106 13.45 9.82 0.45
C LEU A 106 14.91 9.67 0.00
N LEU A 107 15.31 8.43 -0.19
CA LEU A 107 16.54 8.09 -0.89
C LEU A 107 16.46 8.66 -2.32
N THR A 108 17.37 9.58 -2.68
CA THR A 108 17.25 10.40 -3.88
C THR A 108 18.62 10.59 -4.56
N PRO A 109 18.77 10.34 -5.87
CA PRO A 109 19.93 10.79 -6.62
C PRO A 109 20.02 12.32 -6.61
N ARG A 110 21.19 12.88 -6.30
CA ARG A 110 21.38 14.34 -6.22
C ARG A 110 20.91 15.05 -7.48
N ASN A 111 20.08 16.09 -7.32
CA ASN A 111 19.44 16.83 -8.40
C ASN A 111 18.61 15.96 -9.36
N TYR A 112 18.09 14.81 -8.87
CA TYR A 112 17.31 13.82 -9.64
C TYR A 112 18.08 13.26 -10.86
N ASN A 113 19.40 13.43 -10.89
CA ASN A 113 20.25 12.97 -11.98
C ASN A 113 20.54 11.48 -11.85
N VAL A 114 20.04 10.68 -12.77
CA VAL A 114 20.25 9.23 -12.81
C VAL A 114 21.37 8.92 -13.80
N SER A 115 22.63 9.07 -13.33
CA SER A 115 23.83 8.72 -14.08
C SER A 115 24.92 8.18 -13.16
N ALA A 116 25.83 7.38 -13.72
CA ALA A 116 26.93 6.82 -12.96
C ALA A 116 27.82 7.92 -12.34
N GLY A 117 28.14 7.77 -11.05
CA GLY A 117 28.91 8.75 -10.29
C GLY A 117 28.06 9.81 -9.58
N THR A 118 26.75 9.84 -9.77
CA THR A 118 25.85 10.74 -9.04
C THR A 118 25.77 10.34 -7.57
N ASP A 119 25.94 11.29 -6.68
CA ASP A 119 25.71 11.08 -5.24
C ASP A 119 24.26 10.71 -4.97
N VAL A 120 24.03 9.82 -4.00
CA VAL A 120 22.74 9.53 -3.45
C VAL A 120 22.62 10.16 -2.05
N ILE A 121 21.53 10.89 -1.84
CA ILE A 121 21.27 11.74 -0.66
C ILE A 121 19.87 11.44 -0.13
N VAL A 122 19.47 12.08 0.97
CA VAL A 122 18.06 12.19 1.36
C VAL A 122 17.48 13.52 0.88
N TYR A 123 16.24 13.49 0.39
CA TYR A 123 15.54 14.68 -0.10
C TYR A 123 14.03 14.56 0.10
N GLY A 124 13.33 15.70 0.17
CA GLY A 124 11.88 15.72 0.27
C GLY A 124 11.19 14.89 -0.83
N SER A 125 9.96 14.48 -0.57
CA SER A 125 9.18 13.71 -1.55
C SER A 125 8.80 14.61 -2.73
N GLU A 126 9.13 14.17 -3.92
CA GLU A 126 8.76 14.77 -5.20
C GLU A 126 8.11 13.70 -6.08
N SER A 127 7.42 14.11 -7.12
CA SER A 127 6.84 13.17 -8.10
C SER A 127 7.87 12.53 -9.05
N ALA A 128 9.16 12.67 -8.73
CA ALA A 128 10.25 12.23 -9.61
C ALA A 128 10.43 10.71 -9.56
N GLN A 129 10.34 10.05 -10.69
CA GLN A 129 10.59 8.60 -10.82
C GLN A 129 12.00 8.18 -10.37
N SER A 130 12.96 9.10 -10.37
CA SER A 130 14.30 8.85 -9.84
C SER A 130 14.34 8.62 -8.33
N GLN A 131 13.27 8.89 -7.60
CA GLN A 131 13.11 8.54 -6.18
C GLN A 131 12.53 7.13 -5.98
N HIS A 132 12.23 6.40 -7.04
CA HIS A 132 11.76 5.02 -6.97
C HIS A 132 12.92 4.03 -7.14
N TRP A 133 12.87 2.93 -6.42
CA TRP A 133 13.94 1.95 -6.36
C TRP A 133 13.41 0.52 -6.42
N TYR A 134 13.96 -0.29 -7.32
CA TYR A 134 13.76 -1.73 -7.23
C TYR A 134 14.70 -2.30 -6.17
N VAL A 135 14.16 -3.20 -5.37
CA VAL A 135 14.91 -4.00 -4.40
C VAL A 135 14.82 -5.44 -4.85
N VAL A 136 15.92 -5.94 -5.43
CA VAL A 136 15.91 -7.20 -6.17
C VAL A 136 16.85 -8.19 -5.50
N PRO A 137 16.37 -9.39 -5.09
CA PRO A 137 17.22 -10.42 -4.54
C PRO A 137 18.23 -10.92 -5.58
N VAL A 138 19.47 -11.16 -5.14
CA VAL A 138 20.56 -11.61 -6.01
C VAL A 138 21.27 -12.86 -5.48
N ALA A 139 21.03 -13.23 -4.24
CA ALA A 139 21.55 -14.45 -3.63
C ALA A 139 20.61 -14.95 -2.56
N GLN A 140 20.59 -16.26 -2.35
CA GLN A 140 19.84 -16.92 -1.29
C GLN A 140 20.80 -17.50 -0.23
N ASP A 141 20.30 -17.66 0.98
CA ASP A 141 20.98 -18.43 2.02
C ASP A 141 20.85 -19.95 1.76
N HIS A 142 21.48 -20.75 2.61
CA HIS A 142 21.43 -22.20 2.51
C HIS A 142 20.05 -22.83 2.78
N LEU A 143 19.10 -22.02 3.27
CA LEU A 143 17.71 -22.40 3.53
C LEU A 143 16.76 -21.98 2.42
N GLY A 144 17.26 -21.26 1.40
CA GLY A 144 16.49 -20.75 0.28
C GLY A 144 15.82 -19.41 0.51
N ASN A 145 16.12 -18.69 1.61
CA ASN A 145 15.63 -17.34 1.84
C ASN A 145 16.48 -16.31 1.10
N ASP A 146 15.88 -15.24 0.59
CA ASP A 146 16.59 -14.17 -0.08
C ASP A 146 17.53 -13.45 0.90
N LEU A 147 18.84 -13.52 0.67
CA LEU A 147 19.87 -13.04 1.58
C LEU A 147 20.40 -11.66 1.19
N TYR A 148 20.87 -11.52 -0.06
CA TYR A 148 21.42 -10.27 -0.52
C TYR A 148 20.60 -9.66 -1.63
N TYR A 149 20.49 -8.32 -1.60
CA TYR A 149 19.71 -7.53 -2.53
C TYR A 149 20.59 -6.50 -3.24
N LYS A 150 20.32 -6.25 -4.51
CA LYS A 150 20.72 -5.02 -5.18
C LYS A 150 19.58 -4.02 -5.10
N ILE A 151 19.92 -2.75 -4.92
CA ILE A 151 18.97 -1.63 -4.92
C ILE A 151 19.27 -0.80 -6.14
N VAL A 152 18.43 -0.87 -7.17
CA VAL A 152 18.65 -0.20 -8.45
C VAL A 152 17.61 0.88 -8.70
N ASN A 153 18.02 1.96 -9.38
CA ASN A 153 17.11 3.06 -9.63
C ASN A 153 16.03 2.67 -10.65
N TYR A 154 14.81 3.13 -10.44
CA TYR A 154 13.67 2.85 -11.31
C TYR A 154 13.88 3.41 -12.73
N SER A 155 14.45 4.62 -12.83
CA SER A 155 14.66 5.30 -14.13
C SER A 155 15.80 4.69 -14.96
N ASP A 156 16.74 3.98 -14.31
CA ASP A 156 17.80 3.22 -14.98
C ASP A 156 18.19 2.01 -14.11
N THR A 157 17.68 0.84 -14.46
CA THR A 157 17.89 -0.41 -13.70
C THR A 157 19.33 -0.95 -13.83
N SER A 158 20.17 -0.38 -14.67
CA SER A 158 21.60 -0.71 -14.73
C SER A 158 22.41 -0.04 -13.62
N LEU A 159 21.85 0.99 -12.96
CA LEU A 159 22.51 1.78 -11.92
C LEU A 159 22.04 1.36 -10.52
N ALA A 160 22.99 0.92 -9.71
CA ALA A 160 22.76 0.46 -8.34
C ALA A 160 23.24 1.46 -7.30
N LEU A 161 22.57 1.48 -6.15
CA LEU A 161 23.06 2.12 -4.93
C LEU A 161 24.36 1.47 -4.52
N THR A 162 25.44 2.24 -4.53
CA THR A 162 26.80 1.76 -4.37
C THR A 162 27.53 2.54 -3.28
N GLN A 163 28.20 1.83 -2.40
CA GLN A 163 29.10 2.46 -1.44
C GLN A 163 30.32 3.03 -2.19
N GLY A 164 30.47 4.34 -2.16
CA GLY A 164 31.62 5.07 -2.64
C GLY A 164 32.66 5.28 -1.54
N THR A 165 33.76 5.96 -1.87
CA THR A 165 34.84 6.29 -0.91
C THR A 165 34.44 7.33 0.13
N SER A 166 33.50 8.21 -0.17
CA SER A 166 33.06 9.33 0.67
C SER A 166 31.56 9.41 0.93
N GLY A 167 30.79 8.44 0.51
CA GLY A 167 29.32 8.42 0.63
C GLY A 167 28.68 7.41 -0.29
N MET A 168 27.39 7.58 -0.54
CA MET A 168 26.62 6.69 -1.41
C MET A 168 26.50 7.31 -2.80
N THR A 169 26.68 6.50 -3.84
CA THR A 169 26.59 6.92 -5.23
C THR A 169 25.80 5.94 -6.10
N LEU A 170 25.36 6.39 -7.26
CA LEU A 170 24.90 5.50 -8.32
C LEU A 170 26.11 4.98 -9.11
N ALA A 171 26.21 3.68 -9.30
CA ALA A 171 27.19 3.08 -10.20
C ALA A 171 26.58 1.90 -10.96
N LYS A 172 27.16 1.60 -12.14
CA LYS A 172 26.72 0.43 -12.90
C LYS A 172 26.81 -0.82 -12.04
N TYR A 173 25.75 -1.60 -12.02
CA TYR A 173 25.72 -2.85 -11.26
C TYR A 173 26.71 -3.87 -11.84
N THR A 174 27.60 -4.37 -11.02
CA THR A 174 28.63 -5.35 -11.36
C THR A 174 28.58 -6.61 -10.50
N GLY A 175 27.75 -6.61 -9.44
CA GLY A 175 27.71 -7.67 -8.45
C GLY A 175 28.81 -7.58 -7.37
N ALA A 176 29.56 -6.45 -7.32
CA ALA A 176 30.57 -6.21 -6.29
C ALA A 176 29.92 -6.08 -4.90
N ASP A 177 30.65 -6.49 -3.85
CA ASP A 177 30.11 -6.54 -2.49
C ASP A 177 29.63 -5.18 -1.96
N ASN A 178 30.23 -4.08 -2.42
CA ASN A 178 29.79 -2.71 -2.08
C ASN A 178 28.47 -2.27 -2.77
N GLN A 179 27.84 -3.16 -3.55
CA GLN A 179 26.54 -2.96 -4.19
C GLN A 179 25.48 -3.93 -3.65
N LEU A 180 25.84 -4.75 -2.65
CA LEU A 180 24.99 -5.77 -2.09
C LEU A 180 24.55 -5.42 -0.67
N TRP A 181 23.27 -5.56 -0.43
CA TRP A 181 22.62 -5.16 0.79
C TRP A 181 21.91 -6.34 1.45
N LEU A 182 22.00 -6.41 2.76
CA LEU A 182 21.24 -7.33 3.59
C LEU A 182 20.12 -6.54 4.26
N LEU A 183 18.90 -7.06 4.22
CA LEU A 183 17.74 -6.46 4.89
C LEU A 183 17.53 -7.13 6.24
N ASN A 184 17.24 -6.32 7.26
CA ASN A 184 16.82 -6.79 8.57
C ASN A 184 15.74 -5.87 9.12
N ALA A 185 14.67 -6.46 9.67
CA ALA A 185 13.61 -5.67 10.27
C ALA A 185 14.14 -4.90 11.49
N ASP A 186 13.74 -3.64 11.63
CA ASP A 186 14.13 -2.78 12.75
C ASP A 186 13.55 -3.32 14.05
N GLY A 187 14.38 -3.36 15.10
CA GLY A 187 14.02 -3.95 16.38
C GLY A 187 14.19 -5.48 16.47
N LEU A 188 14.30 -6.17 15.33
CA LEU A 188 14.50 -7.62 15.31
C LEU A 188 15.93 -7.98 15.70
N GLN A 189 16.05 -8.68 16.81
CA GLN A 189 17.29 -9.29 17.30
C GLN A 189 17.09 -10.79 17.47
N GLY A 190 18.19 -11.51 17.63
CA GLY A 190 18.10 -12.94 17.87
C GLY A 190 18.00 -13.77 16.58
N PHE A 191 17.54 -15.00 16.74
CA PHE A 191 17.60 -16.00 15.69
C PHE A 191 16.70 -15.71 14.47
N ALA A 192 15.58 -15.02 14.63
CA ALA A 192 14.75 -14.62 13.48
C ALA A 192 15.40 -13.49 12.65
N GLY A 193 16.35 -12.73 13.21
CA GLY A 193 17.20 -11.80 12.49
C GLY A 193 18.25 -12.52 11.62
N TYR A 194 19.09 -11.78 10.93
CA TYR A 194 20.23 -12.41 10.28
C TYR A 194 21.22 -12.95 11.35
N CYS A 195 21.68 -14.15 11.13
CA CYS A 195 22.60 -14.80 12.06
C CYS A 195 23.54 -15.77 11.34
N PHE A 196 24.62 -16.18 12.01
CA PHE A 196 25.46 -17.27 11.53
C PHE A 196 24.84 -18.61 11.91
N ASP A 197 24.79 -19.54 10.98
CA ASP A 197 24.44 -20.91 11.23
C ASP A 197 25.64 -21.67 11.77
N ASP A 198 25.54 -22.27 12.97
CA ASP A 198 26.64 -22.99 13.61
C ASP A 198 27.09 -24.20 12.81
N ASN A 199 26.21 -24.82 12.04
CA ASN A 199 26.51 -26.03 11.29
C ASN A 199 27.25 -25.76 9.98
N THR A 200 26.94 -24.63 9.33
CA THR A 200 27.47 -24.29 7.99
C THR A 200 28.48 -23.14 8.02
N GLY A 201 28.48 -22.31 9.07
CA GLY A 201 29.28 -21.09 9.14
C GLY A 201 28.80 -20.00 8.17
N ASN A 202 27.67 -20.20 7.51
CA ASN A 202 27.08 -19.26 6.56
C ASN A 202 26.18 -18.26 7.27
N ILE A 203 25.99 -17.08 6.67
CA ILE A 203 24.99 -16.12 7.13
C ILE A 203 23.62 -16.60 6.67
N LYS A 204 22.64 -16.60 7.58
CA LYS A 204 21.23 -16.81 7.30
C LYS A 204 20.51 -15.46 7.19
N ALA A 205 19.58 -15.34 6.24
CA ALA A 205 18.75 -14.15 6.06
C ALA A 205 17.86 -13.86 7.29
N GLY A 206 17.60 -12.58 7.54
CA GLY A 206 16.65 -12.15 8.57
C GLY A 206 15.19 -12.22 8.09
N ASP A 207 14.25 -12.18 9.06
CA ASP A 207 12.82 -12.09 8.75
C ASP A 207 12.49 -10.71 8.22
N ILE A 208 11.83 -10.68 7.07
CA ILE A 208 11.31 -9.47 6.42
C ILE A 208 9.79 -9.55 6.20
N GLY A 209 9.17 -10.63 6.65
CA GLY A 209 7.73 -10.85 6.54
C GLY A 209 7.17 -10.66 5.15
N GLY A 210 6.09 -9.90 5.07
CA GLY A 210 5.37 -9.57 3.83
C GLY A 210 5.89 -8.36 3.06
N LEU A 211 7.11 -7.88 3.28
CA LEU A 211 7.66 -6.61 2.77
C LEU A 211 7.45 -6.39 1.26
N PHE A 212 7.58 -7.43 0.44
CA PHE A 212 7.42 -7.33 -1.02
C PHE A 212 5.96 -7.50 -1.50
N GLY A 213 5.05 -7.77 -0.56
CA GLY A 213 3.61 -7.90 -0.82
C GLY A 213 2.86 -6.57 -0.84
N GLU A 214 1.56 -6.67 -1.08
CA GLU A 214 0.65 -5.56 -0.89
C GLU A 214 0.33 -5.38 0.59
N ILE A 215 0.09 -4.12 0.97
CA ILE A 215 -0.47 -3.80 2.29
C ILE A 215 -1.99 -3.87 2.13
N VAL A 216 -2.63 -4.72 2.92
CA VAL A 216 -4.08 -4.90 2.91
C VAL A 216 -4.63 -4.65 4.32
N GLU A 217 -5.66 -3.83 4.41
CA GLU A 217 -6.39 -3.62 5.65
C GLU A 217 -7.54 -4.62 5.76
N VAL A 218 -7.70 -5.22 6.93
CA VAL A 218 -8.75 -6.20 7.19
C VAL A 218 -9.50 -5.87 8.48
N SER A 219 -10.82 -5.88 8.40
CA SER A 219 -11.72 -5.65 9.54
C SER A 219 -12.57 -6.86 9.88
N THR A 220 -12.39 -7.99 9.19
CA THR A 220 -13.11 -9.23 9.44
C THR A 220 -12.17 -10.43 9.59
N PHE A 221 -12.57 -11.42 10.37
CA PHE A 221 -11.82 -12.67 10.50
C PHE A 221 -11.70 -13.43 9.18
N ALA A 222 -12.73 -13.38 8.34
CA ALA A 222 -12.73 -14.03 7.02
C ALA A 222 -11.67 -13.44 6.09
N ASP A 223 -11.53 -12.11 6.06
CA ASP A 223 -10.50 -11.44 5.25
C ASP A 223 -9.10 -11.69 5.82
N LEU A 224 -8.92 -11.60 7.15
CA LEU A 224 -7.66 -11.98 7.78
C LEU A 224 -7.25 -13.41 7.36
N LYS A 225 -8.16 -14.39 7.48
CA LYS A 225 -7.91 -15.77 7.10
C LYS A 225 -7.57 -15.90 5.61
N LYS A 226 -8.32 -15.22 4.74
CA LYS A 226 -8.10 -15.20 3.28
C LYS A 226 -6.68 -14.77 2.90
N TYR A 227 -6.22 -13.64 3.43
CA TYR A 227 -4.90 -13.12 3.09
C TYR A 227 -3.75 -13.86 3.80
N ALA A 228 -3.97 -14.30 5.03
CA ALA A 228 -2.97 -15.04 5.81
C ALA A 228 -2.70 -16.44 5.22
N THR A 229 -3.70 -17.10 4.60
CA THR A 229 -3.57 -18.42 3.98
C THR A 229 -3.24 -18.38 2.48
N SER A 230 -3.01 -17.20 1.92
CA SER A 230 -2.59 -17.04 0.52
C SER A 230 -1.10 -17.34 0.34
N ASP A 231 -0.69 -17.89 -0.80
CA ASP A 231 0.74 -18.03 -1.14
C ASP A 231 1.39 -16.72 -1.55
N THR A 232 0.57 -15.69 -1.87
CA THR A 232 1.08 -14.35 -2.19
C THR A 232 1.59 -13.65 -0.93
N PRO A 233 2.76 -12.98 -0.95
CA PRO A 233 3.21 -12.16 0.16
C PRO A 233 2.22 -11.02 0.46
N TYR A 234 1.97 -10.74 1.76
CA TYR A 234 1.14 -9.62 2.20
C TYR A 234 1.66 -9.01 3.51
N THR A 235 1.53 -7.70 3.63
CA THR A 235 1.43 -7.01 4.92
C THR A 235 -0.04 -6.79 5.23
N ILE A 236 -0.55 -7.47 6.26
CA ILE A 236 -1.97 -7.49 6.64
C ILE A 236 -2.13 -6.63 7.89
N VAL A 237 -2.84 -5.52 7.78
CA VAL A 237 -3.13 -4.61 8.88
C VAL A 237 -4.55 -4.88 9.38
N VAL A 238 -4.66 -5.27 10.65
CA VAL A 238 -5.96 -5.53 11.27
C VAL A 238 -6.50 -4.24 11.88
N THR A 239 -7.65 -3.80 11.39
CA THR A 239 -8.25 -2.50 11.70
C THR A 239 -9.49 -2.58 12.60
N ALA A 240 -9.86 -3.79 13.02
CA ALA A 240 -10.98 -4.03 13.93
C ALA A 240 -10.63 -5.14 14.93
N ASN A 241 -11.21 -5.10 16.12
CA ASN A 241 -11.15 -6.21 17.06
C ASN A 241 -11.90 -7.41 16.47
N LEU A 242 -11.23 -8.56 16.37
CA LEU A 242 -11.78 -9.74 15.73
C LEU A 242 -12.18 -10.80 16.77
N SER A 243 -13.30 -11.46 16.54
CA SER A 243 -13.80 -12.48 17.43
C SER A 243 -14.42 -13.64 16.66
N VAL A 244 -14.09 -14.86 17.06
CA VAL A 244 -14.74 -16.08 16.56
C VAL A 244 -15.58 -16.65 17.69
N THR A 245 -16.90 -16.58 17.54
CA THR A 245 -17.86 -16.93 18.59
C THR A 245 -18.61 -18.25 18.31
N THR A 246 -18.36 -18.89 17.17
CA THR A 246 -18.96 -20.17 16.83
C THR A 246 -18.27 -21.29 17.60
N LEU A 247 -18.88 -21.70 18.72
CA LEU A 247 -18.31 -22.73 19.58
C LEU A 247 -18.99 -24.08 19.34
N GLN A 248 -18.17 -25.12 19.41
CA GLN A 248 -18.58 -26.51 19.49
C GLN A 248 -18.25 -27.07 20.89
N LYS A 249 -18.73 -28.25 21.21
CA LYS A 249 -18.32 -29.01 22.41
C LYS A 249 -17.48 -30.20 21.99
N ASP A 250 -16.38 -30.41 22.68
CA ASP A 250 -15.59 -31.61 22.54
C ASP A 250 -16.26 -32.82 23.26
N SER A 251 -15.65 -33.99 23.20
CA SER A 251 -16.15 -35.21 23.85
C SER A 251 -16.16 -35.11 25.38
N SER A 252 -15.44 -34.15 25.96
CA SER A 252 -15.37 -33.86 27.39
C SER A 252 -16.31 -32.74 27.81
N GLY A 253 -17.03 -32.13 26.88
CA GLY A 253 -17.98 -31.03 27.11
C GLY A 253 -17.31 -29.64 27.18
N ARG A 254 -16.01 -29.52 26.84
CA ARG A 254 -15.28 -28.25 26.83
C ARG A 254 -15.61 -27.46 25.57
N ASN A 255 -15.51 -26.13 25.66
CA ASN A 255 -15.64 -25.27 24.47
C ASN A 255 -14.53 -25.55 23.48
N TYR A 256 -14.88 -25.61 22.19
CA TYR A 256 -13.96 -25.87 21.09
C TYR A 256 -14.27 -24.95 19.92
N CYS A 257 -13.25 -24.26 19.39
CA CYS A 257 -13.39 -23.26 18.34
C CYS A 257 -12.48 -23.59 17.14
N PRO A 258 -12.79 -24.64 16.35
CA PRO A 258 -11.93 -25.06 15.23
C PRO A 258 -11.87 -24.02 14.12
N ASP A 259 -12.92 -23.21 13.96
CA ASP A 259 -12.99 -22.17 12.93
C ASP A 259 -12.02 -21.01 13.19
N GLY A 260 -11.59 -20.81 14.45
CA GLY A 260 -10.66 -19.75 14.84
C GLY A 260 -9.22 -19.98 14.42
N ARG A 261 -8.90 -21.16 13.88
CA ARG A 261 -7.55 -21.50 13.46
C ARG A 261 -7.22 -20.96 12.07
N ILE A 262 -6.06 -20.31 11.98
CA ILE A 262 -5.46 -19.82 10.73
C ILE A 262 -4.12 -20.52 10.54
N TYR A 263 -3.96 -21.27 9.45
CA TYR A 263 -2.66 -21.78 9.02
C TYR A 263 -1.99 -20.70 8.16
N VAL A 264 -1.01 -20.03 8.73
CA VAL A 264 -0.38 -18.88 8.09
C VAL A 264 0.66 -19.36 7.07
N HIS A 265 0.52 -18.94 5.83
CA HIS A 265 1.48 -19.23 4.77
C HIS A 265 2.70 -18.30 4.84
N SER A 266 3.76 -18.62 4.07
CA SER A 266 5.03 -17.88 4.08
C SER A 266 4.90 -16.41 3.63
N ASN A 267 5.88 -15.59 4.02
CA ASN A 267 6.02 -14.19 3.63
C ASN A 267 4.81 -13.34 4.04
N LYS A 268 4.51 -13.34 5.33
CA LYS A 268 3.43 -12.54 5.91
C LYS A 268 3.95 -11.65 7.04
N THR A 269 3.49 -10.41 7.00
CA THR A 269 3.48 -9.52 8.17
C THR A 269 2.03 -9.29 8.57
N ILE A 270 1.64 -9.67 9.79
CA ILE A 270 0.29 -9.46 10.31
C ILE A 270 0.41 -8.52 11.50
N ILE A 271 -0.22 -7.35 11.42
CA ILE A 271 -0.05 -6.25 12.37
C ILE A 271 -1.42 -5.83 12.91
N GLY A 272 -1.56 -5.77 14.24
CA GLY A 272 -2.69 -5.12 14.89
C GLY A 272 -2.53 -3.60 14.91
N SER A 273 -3.58 -2.85 14.57
CA SER A 273 -3.56 -1.39 14.65
C SER A 273 -3.50 -0.92 16.10
N TYR A 274 -3.10 0.34 16.34
CA TYR A 274 -3.09 0.90 17.70
C TYR A 274 -4.50 1.04 18.29
N ALA A 275 -5.49 1.25 17.45
CA ALA A 275 -6.88 1.45 17.88
C ALA A 275 -7.67 0.14 18.05
N ALA A 276 -7.27 -0.93 17.33
CA ALA A 276 -8.02 -2.18 17.31
C ALA A 276 -7.10 -3.37 16.97
N HIS A 277 -6.75 -4.15 17.96
CA HIS A 277 -5.82 -5.25 17.85
C HIS A 277 -6.18 -6.47 18.70
N THR A 278 -7.36 -6.48 19.31
CA THR A 278 -7.81 -7.61 20.12
C THR A 278 -8.31 -8.76 19.24
N MET A 279 -7.79 -9.95 19.48
CA MET A 279 -8.16 -11.21 18.83
C MET A 279 -8.77 -12.15 19.86
N TYR A 280 -10.03 -12.54 19.69
CA TYR A 280 -10.72 -13.45 20.58
C TYR A 280 -11.04 -14.78 19.91
N ASN A 281 -10.53 -15.88 20.47
CA ASN A 281 -10.59 -17.23 19.91
C ASN A 281 -9.97 -17.35 18.50
N VAL A 282 -8.94 -16.54 18.22
CA VAL A 282 -8.14 -16.63 16.98
C VAL A 282 -6.82 -17.31 17.31
N GLN A 283 -6.46 -18.34 16.55
CA GLN A 283 -5.21 -19.07 16.68
C GLN A 283 -4.38 -18.95 15.40
N PHE A 284 -3.13 -18.50 15.54
CA PHE A 284 -2.16 -18.49 14.45
C PHE A 284 -1.31 -19.77 14.51
N CYS A 285 -1.27 -20.52 13.42
CA CYS A 285 -0.55 -21.77 13.29
C CYS A 285 0.38 -21.76 12.08
N THR A 286 1.54 -22.42 12.22
CA THR A 286 2.33 -22.87 11.09
C THR A 286 2.45 -24.38 11.14
N SER A 287 2.40 -25.04 9.99
CA SER A 287 2.46 -26.51 9.89
C SER A 287 2.96 -26.92 8.50
N SER A 288 3.83 -27.91 8.46
CA SER A 288 4.34 -28.50 7.22
C SER A 288 3.26 -29.06 6.30
N ASN A 289 2.09 -29.42 6.86
CA ASN A 289 0.94 -29.91 6.09
C ASN A 289 0.13 -28.83 5.38
N SER A 290 0.33 -27.57 5.72
CA SER A 290 -0.45 -26.42 5.21
C SER A 290 0.39 -25.37 4.48
N GLY A 291 1.61 -25.71 4.09
CA GLY A 291 2.62 -24.79 3.59
C GLY A 291 3.60 -24.38 4.69
N THR A 292 4.84 -24.17 4.31
CA THR A 292 5.87 -23.72 5.27
C THR A 292 5.62 -22.25 5.62
N GLY A 293 5.38 -21.95 6.88
CA GLY A 293 5.20 -20.58 7.38
C GLY A 293 6.52 -19.81 7.53
N ASN A 294 7.35 -19.74 6.49
CA ASN A 294 8.62 -19.01 6.51
C ASN A 294 8.40 -17.50 6.41
N ASN A 295 9.27 -16.70 7.02
CA ASN A 295 9.19 -15.24 7.04
C ASN A 295 7.82 -14.75 7.53
N LEU A 296 7.57 -14.97 8.82
CA LEU A 296 6.32 -14.61 9.47
C LEU A 296 6.57 -13.60 10.58
N ILE A 297 5.98 -12.42 10.47
CA ILE A 297 5.94 -11.40 11.51
C ILE A 297 4.51 -11.28 12.04
N LEU A 298 4.32 -11.55 13.35
CA LEU A 298 3.10 -11.29 14.09
C LEU A 298 3.36 -10.16 15.07
N LYS A 299 2.66 -9.03 14.94
CA LYS A 299 2.97 -7.83 15.70
C LYS A 299 1.75 -7.11 16.25
N ASN A 300 1.84 -6.70 17.53
CA ASN A 300 0.88 -5.81 18.19
C ASN A 300 -0.54 -6.37 18.33
N PHE A 301 -0.69 -7.56 18.93
CA PHE A 301 -2.00 -8.15 19.21
C PHE A 301 -2.24 -8.37 20.69
N GLU A 302 -3.46 -8.15 21.12
CA GLU A 302 -4.00 -8.69 22.37
C GLU A 302 -4.74 -9.99 22.05
N LEU A 303 -4.19 -11.12 22.46
CA LEU A 303 -4.68 -12.46 22.16
C LEU A 303 -5.43 -13.01 23.37
N GLN A 304 -6.74 -13.20 23.21
CA GLN A 304 -7.68 -13.71 24.23
C GLN A 304 -8.37 -14.98 23.76
N HIS A 305 -8.72 -15.88 24.68
CA HIS A 305 -9.44 -17.10 24.34
C HIS A 305 -10.27 -17.60 25.52
N ASP A 306 -11.40 -18.27 25.22
CA ASP A 306 -12.22 -19.04 26.18
C ASP A 306 -12.61 -20.41 25.60
N ALA A 307 -11.99 -20.79 24.49
CA ALA A 307 -12.27 -22.03 23.80
C ALA A 307 -10.97 -22.68 23.30
N GLU A 308 -10.93 -24.00 23.37
CA GLU A 308 -9.85 -24.77 22.75
C GLU A 308 -9.98 -24.70 21.22
N SER A 309 -8.90 -24.61 20.53
CA SER A 309 -8.90 -24.70 19.07
C SER A 309 -8.54 -26.09 18.55
N ASN A 310 -7.96 -26.95 19.39
CA ASN A 310 -7.56 -28.31 19.02
C ASN A 310 -7.39 -29.27 20.21
N GLY A 311 -8.47 -29.66 20.84
CA GLY A 311 -8.43 -30.72 21.88
C GLY A 311 -7.54 -30.39 23.06
N ASN A 312 -6.49 -31.14 23.30
CA ASN A 312 -5.69 -31.08 24.52
C ASN A 312 -4.77 -29.87 24.65
N ASP A 313 -4.47 -29.16 23.55
CA ASP A 313 -3.52 -28.05 23.55
C ASP A 313 -4.15 -26.83 22.88
N SER A 314 -4.68 -25.93 23.66
CA SER A 314 -5.18 -24.63 23.19
C SER A 314 -4.04 -23.63 23.09
N ILE A 315 -3.23 -23.77 22.07
CA ILE A 315 -2.10 -22.88 21.86
C ILE A 315 -2.50 -21.74 20.94
N VAL A 316 -2.45 -20.53 21.43
CA VAL A 316 -2.88 -19.32 20.72
C VAL A 316 -1.94 -19.02 19.53
N VAL A 317 -0.64 -19.21 19.72
CA VAL A 317 0.37 -19.15 18.65
C VAL A 317 1.12 -20.47 18.59
N TYR A 318 0.85 -21.27 17.56
CA TYR A 318 1.43 -22.58 17.35
C TYR A 318 2.39 -22.58 16.16
N LEU A 319 3.69 -22.51 16.45
CA LEU A 319 4.75 -22.54 15.45
C LEU A 319 5.25 -23.99 15.33
N GLY A 320 4.67 -24.76 14.44
CA GLY A 320 5.00 -26.18 14.21
C GLY A 320 5.89 -26.43 13.00
N SER A 321 6.15 -25.41 12.19
CA SER A 321 7.07 -25.46 11.04
C SER A 321 7.46 -24.06 10.61
N GLY A 322 8.48 -23.96 9.75
CA GLY A 322 8.93 -22.73 9.16
C GLY A 322 10.14 -22.13 9.86
N GLN A 323 10.72 -21.14 9.21
CA GLN A 323 11.93 -20.44 9.63
C GLN A 323 11.74 -18.95 9.49
N ASN A 324 12.50 -18.17 10.27
CA ASN A 324 12.33 -16.73 10.35
C ASN A 324 10.92 -16.38 10.84
N LEU A 325 10.71 -16.62 12.13
CA LEU A 325 9.42 -16.42 12.78
C LEU A 325 9.59 -15.38 13.89
N TRP A 326 8.94 -14.23 13.74
CA TRP A 326 9.01 -13.15 14.71
C TRP A 326 7.64 -12.84 15.28
N VAL A 327 7.52 -13.00 16.63
CA VAL A 327 6.33 -12.59 17.40
C VAL A 327 6.74 -11.43 18.28
N ASP A 328 6.12 -10.27 18.09
CA ASP A 328 6.57 -8.99 18.65
C ASP A 328 5.41 -8.19 19.24
N HIS A 329 5.62 -7.55 20.41
CA HIS A 329 4.64 -6.71 21.09
C HIS A 329 3.23 -7.32 21.17
N CYS A 330 3.12 -8.61 21.48
CA CYS A 330 1.84 -9.28 21.67
C CYS A 330 1.55 -9.48 23.18
N THR A 331 0.30 -9.25 23.56
CA THR A 331 -0.22 -9.57 24.89
C THR A 331 -0.99 -10.88 24.84
N PHE A 332 -0.54 -11.88 25.59
CA PHE A 332 -1.23 -13.14 25.79
C PHE A 332 -2.02 -13.07 27.09
N VAL A 333 -3.34 -12.90 26.98
CA VAL A 333 -4.23 -12.71 28.11
C VAL A 333 -4.71 -14.06 28.60
N GLY A 334 -4.35 -14.40 29.85
CA GLY A 334 -4.84 -15.58 30.52
C GLY A 334 -6.16 -15.34 31.24
N HIS A 335 -6.49 -16.24 32.15
CA HIS A 335 -7.72 -16.15 32.96
C HIS A 335 -7.46 -15.43 34.27
N SER A 336 -8.45 -14.71 34.78
CA SER A 336 -8.37 -13.94 36.04
C SER A 336 -8.04 -14.81 37.24
N ASP A 337 -8.37 -16.10 37.17
CA ASP A 337 -8.02 -17.12 38.15
C ASP A 337 -7.30 -18.27 37.41
N TYR A 338 -5.98 -18.26 37.56
CA TYR A 338 -5.09 -19.25 36.97
C TYR A 338 -5.03 -20.57 37.74
N ASN A 339 -5.78 -20.69 38.84
CA ASN A 339 -5.87 -21.91 39.61
C ASN A 339 -7.06 -22.75 39.15
N THR A 340 -6.84 -23.52 38.12
CA THR A 340 -7.86 -24.34 37.44
C THR A 340 -8.50 -25.38 38.38
N ALA A 341 -7.80 -25.83 39.40
CA ALA A 341 -8.33 -26.79 40.41
C ALA A 341 -9.43 -26.17 41.27
N SER A 342 -9.47 -24.84 41.47
CA SER A 342 -10.47 -24.15 42.27
C SER A 342 -11.62 -23.57 41.46
N THR A 343 -11.46 -23.30 40.18
CA THR A 343 -12.46 -22.63 39.36
C THR A 343 -13.24 -23.54 38.44
N GLY A 344 -12.73 -24.74 38.15
CA GLY A 344 -13.29 -25.63 37.16
C GLY A 344 -13.19 -25.13 35.72
N LEU A 345 -12.44 -24.03 35.51
CA LEU A 345 -12.09 -23.58 34.18
C LEU A 345 -11.06 -24.54 33.57
N PRO A 346 -11.13 -24.82 32.28
CA PRO A 346 -10.14 -25.68 31.64
C PRO A 346 -8.74 -25.06 31.74
N ASP A 347 -7.78 -25.90 32.00
CA ASP A 347 -6.38 -25.57 31.87
C ASP A 347 -6.07 -25.41 30.37
N TRP A 348 -6.07 -24.16 29.91
CA TRP A 348 -5.68 -23.79 28.56
C TRP A 348 -4.15 -23.82 28.47
N ASP A 349 -3.63 -24.97 28.19
CA ASP A 349 -2.31 -25.45 28.50
C ASP A 349 -1.14 -24.49 28.14
N LYS A 350 -1.26 -23.66 27.08
CA LYS A 350 -0.10 -22.90 26.59
C LYS A 350 -0.50 -21.66 25.78
N PHE A 351 0.33 -20.62 25.86
CA PHE A 351 0.17 -19.43 25.03
C PHE A 351 0.87 -19.54 23.67
N LEU A 352 2.14 -20.00 23.70
CA LEU A 352 2.95 -20.09 22.50
C LEU A 352 3.75 -21.40 22.53
N ALA A 353 3.75 -22.12 21.41
CA ALA A 353 4.63 -23.27 21.20
C ALA A 353 5.50 -23.05 19.96
N CYS A 354 6.78 -23.39 20.09
CA CYS A 354 7.72 -23.48 18.99
C CYS A 354 8.29 -24.90 19.00
N CYS A 355 7.97 -25.71 18.00
CA CYS A 355 8.24 -27.15 18.04
C CYS A 355 8.38 -27.76 16.65
N TYR A 356 8.74 -29.04 16.58
CA TYR A 356 8.97 -29.80 15.36
C TYR A 356 9.98 -29.13 14.42
N ASP A 357 9.56 -28.77 13.20
CA ASP A 357 10.40 -28.18 12.17
C ASP A 357 10.46 -26.63 12.22
N ALA A 358 9.88 -26.01 13.27
CA ALA A 358 10.02 -24.59 13.47
C ALA A 358 11.41 -24.25 13.97
N ASP A 359 12.05 -23.26 13.37
CA ASP A 359 13.42 -22.86 13.71
C ASP A 359 13.64 -21.35 13.48
N TYR A 360 14.75 -20.83 13.97
CA TYR A 360 15.11 -19.41 13.86
C TYR A 360 13.96 -18.46 14.26
N THR A 361 13.51 -18.66 15.49
CA THR A 361 12.37 -17.91 16.05
C THR A 361 12.84 -16.81 17.01
N THR A 362 12.18 -15.66 17.01
CA THR A 362 12.29 -14.63 18.05
C THR A 362 10.92 -14.29 18.60
N VAL A 363 10.81 -14.27 19.93
CA VAL A 363 9.65 -13.75 20.66
C VAL A 363 10.15 -12.56 21.47
N SER A 364 9.73 -11.35 21.11
CA SER A 364 10.23 -10.12 21.74
C SER A 364 9.13 -9.20 22.20
N ASP A 365 9.43 -8.44 23.25
CA ASP A 365 8.57 -7.37 23.78
C ASP A 365 7.11 -7.78 24.01
N CYS A 366 6.86 -9.08 24.28
CA CYS A 366 5.53 -9.64 24.55
C CYS A 366 5.22 -9.65 26.07
N SER A 367 3.93 -9.70 26.40
CA SER A 367 3.44 -9.86 27.75
C SER A 367 2.61 -11.13 27.89
N PHE A 368 2.93 -11.94 28.88
CA PHE A 368 2.26 -13.21 29.21
C PHE A 368 1.75 -13.14 30.65
N GLY A 369 0.48 -13.45 30.87
CA GLY A 369 -0.03 -13.31 32.24
C GLY A 369 -1.26 -14.15 32.57
N LEU A 370 -1.42 -14.41 33.89
CA LEU A 370 -2.60 -15.06 34.48
C LEU A 370 -2.88 -16.45 33.91
N HIS A 371 -1.84 -17.31 33.80
CA HIS A 371 -1.96 -18.63 33.21
C HIS A 371 -1.05 -19.65 33.92
N GLU A 372 -1.39 -20.93 33.84
CA GLU A 372 -0.53 -21.96 34.45
C GLU A 372 0.77 -22.14 33.67
N TYR A 373 0.71 -22.13 32.32
CA TYR A 373 1.86 -22.31 31.44
C TYR A 373 2.07 -21.08 30.56
N GLY A 374 3.33 -20.67 30.38
CA GLY A 374 3.72 -19.56 29.53
C GLY A 374 4.11 -20.00 28.12
N VAL A 375 5.32 -19.65 27.72
CA VAL A 375 5.92 -20.14 26.47
C VAL A 375 6.32 -21.59 26.65
N ILE A 376 5.89 -22.47 25.77
CA ILE A 376 6.32 -23.85 25.74
C ILE A 376 7.12 -24.14 24.49
N LEU A 377 8.28 -24.70 24.75
CA LEU A 377 9.24 -25.10 23.76
C LEU A 377 9.50 -26.58 23.95
N GLY A 378 8.63 -27.46 23.49
CA GLY A 378 8.83 -28.74 23.94
C GLY A 378 8.07 -29.93 23.37
N TYR A 379 7.52 -29.78 22.23
CA TYR A 379 7.22 -30.93 21.40
C TYR A 379 8.42 -31.19 20.48
N PRO A 380 8.79 -32.33 20.24
CA PRO A 380 8.19 -33.64 20.51
C PRO A 380 8.59 -34.25 21.90
N ALA A 381 8.24 -35.54 22.11
CA ALA A 381 8.47 -36.30 23.33
C ALA A 381 9.96 -36.48 23.66
N ASP A 382 10.25 -36.87 24.90
CA ASP A 382 11.60 -37.17 25.40
C ASP A 382 11.97 -38.63 25.07
N ASP A 383 12.21 -38.95 23.83
CA ASP A 383 12.60 -40.26 23.36
C ASP A 383 13.78 -40.21 22.39
N GLU A 384 14.35 -41.36 22.08
CA GLU A 384 15.53 -41.47 21.22
C GLU A 384 15.26 -41.04 19.79
N ASN A 385 14.06 -41.28 19.26
CA ASN A 385 13.72 -40.89 17.90
C ASN A 385 13.59 -39.37 17.80
N SER A 386 12.93 -38.75 18.75
CA SER A 386 12.82 -37.30 18.85
C SER A 386 14.18 -36.63 18.99
N TYR A 387 15.09 -37.24 19.83
CA TYR A 387 16.43 -36.72 19.93
C TYR A 387 17.20 -36.80 18.59
N LYS A 388 17.09 -37.90 17.88
CA LYS A 388 17.76 -38.04 16.56
C LYS A 388 17.22 -37.04 15.51
N THR A 389 15.94 -36.72 15.56
CA THR A 389 15.29 -35.88 14.60
C THR A 389 15.45 -34.40 14.92
N TYR A 390 15.28 -34.02 16.17
CA TYR A 390 15.11 -32.63 16.59
C TYR A 390 16.26 -32.05 17.44
N ASN A 391 17.32 -32.81 17.67
CA ASN A 391 18.49 -32.29 18.41
C ASN A 391 19.06 -31.06 17.68
N ASN A 392 19.21 -29.93 18.43
CA ASN A 392 19.57 -28.57 17.97
C ASN A 392 18.40 -27.73 17.39
N TYR A 393 17.17 -28.22 17.47
CA TYR A 393 15.96 -27.47 17.10
C TYR A 393 15.03 -27.30 18.31
N PRO A 394 14.30 -26.19 18.45
CA PRO A 394 14.42 -24.95 17.67
C PRO A 394 15.60 -24.09 18.14
N ARG A 395 16.09 -23.18 17.27
CA ARG A 395 16.90 -22.03 17.66
C ARG A 395 15.96 -20.88 17.97
N MET A 396 15.95 -20.45 19.23
CA MET A 396 14.96 -19.48 19.69
C MET A 396 15.55 -18.41 20.60
N SER A 397 15.14 -17.17 20.36
CA SER A 397 15.44 -16.03 21.22
C SER A 397 14.16 -15.52 21.88
N ILE A 398 14.23 -15.27 23.19
CA ILE A 398 13.13 -14.78 24.03
C ILE A 398 13.64 -13.49 24.67
N ILE A 399 13.18 -12.32 24.16
CA ILE A 399 13.84 -11.04 24.40
C ILE A 399 12.86 -10.01 24.97
N SER A 400 13.20 -9.38 26.11
CA SER A 400 12.44 -8.28 26.70
C SER A 400 10.95 -8.57 26.95
N ASN A 401 10.59 -9.82 27.23
CA ASN A 401 9.21 -10.19 27.53
C ASN A 401 8.90 -10.05 29.02
N ARG A 402 7.64 -9.77 29.33
CA ARG A 402 7.08 -9.77 30.66
C ARG A 402 6.29 -11.07 30.89
N PHE A 403 6.65 -11.82 31.92
CA PHE A 403 5.89 -12.97 32.39
C PHE A 403 5.39 -12.66 33.81
N GLU A 404 4.08 -12.50 33.98
CA GLU A 404 3.50 -12.21 35.29
C GLU A 404 2.39 -13.20 35.63
N LYS A 405 2.56 -13.94 36.73
CA LYS A 405 1.62 -15.00 37.13
C LYS A 405 1.44 -16.07 36.06
N THR A 406 2.50 -16.37 35.31
CA THR A 406 2.64 -17.61 34.56
C THR A 406 3.29 -18.60 35.47
N LEU A 407 2.48 -19.47 36.14
CA LEU A 407 2.97 -20.25 37.29
C LEU A 407 4.06 -21.24 36.94
N THR A 408 3.90 -21.92 35.81
CA THR A 408 4.76 -22.99 35.39
C THR A 408 5.32 -22.69 34.02
N ARG A 409 6.65 -22.77 33.86
CA ARG A 409 7.32 -22.65 32.56
C ARG A 409 7.13 -21.26 31.91
N GLY A 410 7.22 -20.22 32.70
CA GLY A 410 7.36 -18.86 32.17
C GLY A 410 8.79 -18.35 32.42
N PRO A 411 9.73 -18.37 31.45
CA PRO A 411 9.58 -18.47 30.00
C PRO A 411 9.23 -19.82 29.40
N GLY A 412 9.70 -21.00 29.94
CA GLY A 412 9.27 -22.15 29.19
C GLY A 412 9.90 -23.51 29.58
N LEU A 413 9.37 -24.56 28.96
CA LEU A 413 9.88 -25.89 28.84
C LEU A 413 10.80 -26.00 27.64
N MET A 414 12.08 -26.25 27.82
CA MET A 414 13.08 -26.18 26.77
C MET A 414 13.69 -27.54 26.50
N ARG A 415 13.53 -28.04 25.27
CA ARG A 415 14.03 -29.31 24.78
C ARG A 415 14.82 -29.15 23.51
N TYR A 416 15.86 -29.95 23.33
CA TYR A 416 16.68 -30.16 22.13
C TYR A 416 17.41 -28.94 21.59
N GLY A 417 16.81 -27.74 21.64
CA GLY A 417 17.24 -26.55 20.92
C GLY A 417 18.21 -25.63 21.65
N TYR A 418 18.49 -24.52 21.03
CA TYR A 418 19.27 -23.40 21.56
C TYR A 418 18.30 -22.29 21.98
N PHE A 419 18.40 -21.85 23.22
CA PHE A 419 17.46 -20.88 23.80
C PHE A 419 18.23 -19.72 24.43
N HIS A 420 18.14 -18.54 23.80
CA HIS A 420 18.66 -17.30 24.37
C HIS A 420 17.53 -16.52 25.06
N SER A 421 17.61 -16.41 26.38
CA SER A 421 16.68 -15.62 27.19
C SER A 421 17.34 -14.30 27.57
N LEU A 422 16.97 -13.18 26.93
CA LEU A 422 17.63 -11.88 27.09
C LEU A 422 16.65 -10.84 27.65
N ASN A 423 17.06 -10.18 28.77
CA ASN A 423 16.32 -9.05 29.33
C ASN A 423 14.84 -9.32 29.69
N ASN A 424 14.47 -10.57 29.97
CA ASN A 424 13.10 -10.89 30.36
C ASN A 424 12.82 -10.52 31.83
N TYR A 425 11.61 -10.10 32.12
CA TYR A 425 11.09 -9.87 33.46
C TYR A 425 10.08 -10.95 33.82
N VAL A 426 10.36 -11.73 34.87
CA VAL A 426 9.52 -12.85 35.32
C VAL A 426 9.08 -12.60 36.75
N LYS A 427 7.76 -12.50 36.99
CA LYS A 427 7.18 -12.14 38.28
C LYS A 427 6.09 -13.12 38.71
N THR A 428 6.08 -13.49 39.99
CA THR A 428 5.08 -14.35 40.63
C THR A 428 4.93 -15.69 39.88
N PHE A 429 5.90 -16.56 40.04
CA PHE A 429 5.97 -17.85 39.34
C PHE A 429 6.32 -18.98 40.32
N SER A 430 5.99 -20.23 40.00
CA SER A 430 6.47 -21.41 40.73
C SER A 430 7.78 -21.97 40.13
N MET A 431 7.89 -21.96 38.78
CA MET A 431 9.11 -22.28 38.07
C MET A 431 9.24 -21.48 36.76
N ALA A 432 10.42 -20.94 36.46
CA ALA A 432 10.67 -20.20 35.24
C ALA A 432 11.15 -21.11 34.09
N TYR A 433 12.38 -21.63 34.19
CA TYR A 433 12.93 -22.53 33.16
C TYR A 433 12.80 -23.99 33.59
N THR A 434 12.32 -24.80 32.69
CA THR A 434 12.50 -26.24 32.78
C THR A 434 13.61 -26.63 31.82
N VAL A 435 14.77 -26.98 32.38
CA VAL A 435 15.90 -27.51 31.63
C VAL A 435 15.62 -28.96 31.33
N HIS A 436 15.39 -29.27 30.07
CA HIS A 436 14.98 -30.60 29.65
C HIS A 436 15.90 -31.16 28.55
N THR A 437 15.63 -32.35 28.10
CA THR A 437 16.41 -33.16 27.19
C THR A 437 17.21 -32.39 26.15
N ALA A 438 18.55 -32.46 26.23
CA ALA A 438 19.51 -31.86 25.29
C ALA A 438 19.37 -30.33 25.04
N SER A 439 18.58 -29.61 25.83
CA SER A 439 18.42 -28.14 25.70
C SER A 439 19.70 -27.38 26.02
N LYS A 440 19.93 -26.29 25.34
CA LYS A 440 21.07 -25.38 25.56
C LYS A 440 20.51 -24.00 25.84
N ILE A 441 20.42 -23.66 27.15
CA ILE A 441 19.79 -22.43 27.63
C ILE A 441 20.85 -21.46 28.10
N PHE A 442 20.84 -20.22 27.56
CA PHE A 442 21.63 -19.11 28.07
C PHE A 442 20.73 -17.95 28.44
N ALA A 443 20.69 -17.58 29.74
CA ALA A 443 19.95 -16.44 30.23
C ALA A 443 20.89 -15.24 30.45
N GLU A 444 20.47 -14.06 29.98
CA GLU A 444 21.30 -12.86 30.07
C GLU A 444 20.50 -11.68 30.58
N ASN A 445 20.96 -11.03 31.66
CA ASN A 445 20.40 -9.81 32.23
C ASN A 445 18.87 -9.86 32.46
N CYS A 446 18.35 -11.03 32.84
CA CYS A 446 16.94 -11.23 33.19
C CYS A 446 16.67 -10.81 34.64
N TYR A 447 15.44 -10.40 34.94
CA TYR A 447 14.99 -10.04 36.27
C TYR A 447 13.89 -10.97 36.75
N TYR A 448 14.10 -11.63 37.92
CA TYR A 448 13.14 -12.56 38.52
C TYR A 448 12.66 -12.00 39.84
N GLU A 449 11.35 -12.01 40.11
CA GLU A 449 10.76 -11.42 41.32
C GLU A 449 9.60 -12.27 41.85
N ASP A 450 9.55 -12.38 43.19
CA ASP A 450 8.47 -13.03 43.94
C ASP A 450 8.17 -14.46 43.47
N GLY A 451 9.20 -15.24 43.18
CA GLY A 451 9.07 -16.52 42.50
C GLY A 451 9.57 -17.73 43.29
N GLY A 452 9.15 -18.89 42.79
CA GLY A 452 9.67 -20.18 43.19
C GLY A 452 11.05 -20.46 42.57
N ASN A 453 11.19 -21.59 41.90
CA ASN A 453 12.46 -22.03 41.30
C ASN A 453 12.68 -21.31 39.96
N VAL A 454 13.79 -20.58 39.82
CA VAL A 454 14.19 -20.00 38.53
C VAL A 454 14.57 -21.11 37.56
N ILE A 455 15.20 -22.17 38.04
CA ILE A 455 15.66 -23.30 37.23
C ILE A 455 15.12 -24.59 37.84
N CYS A 456 14.47 -25.42 37.01
CA CYS A 456 14.06 -26.76 37.36
C CYS A 456 14.71 -27.75 36.38
N ASP A 457 15.45 -28.70 36.95
CA ASP A 457 16.07 -29.78 36.20
C ASP A 457 15.13 -31.00 36.14
N TRP A 458 14.57 -31.24 34.94
CA TRP A 458 13.73 -32.41 34.64
C TRP A 458 14.35 -33.30 33.57
N ASN A 459 15.67 -33.32 33.54
CA ASN A 459 16.40 -34.08 32.55
C ASN A 459 16.30 -35.59 32.72
N THR A 460 16.48 -36.26 31.62
CA THR A 460 16.82 -37.69 31.62
C THR A 460 18.34 -37.88 31.69
N VAL A 461 18.77 -38.98 32.25
CA VAL A 461 20.23 -39.34 32.35
C VAL A 461 20.88 -39.47 30.98
N THR A 462 20.09 -39.86 29.98
CA THR A 462 20.60 -40.19 28.63
C THR A 462 20.98 -38.97 27.79
N TYR A 463 20.22 -37.89 27.89
CA TYR A 463 20.41 -36.66 27.10
C TYR A 463 20.23 -35.42 27.97
N PRO A 464 21.20 -35.11 28.85
CA PRO A 464 21.07 -33.99 29.77
C PRO A 464 21.02 -32.68 29.03
N GLY A 465 20.11 -31.78 29.43
CA GLY A 465 20.09 -30.40 29.01
C GLY A 465 21.13 -29.56 29.75
N SER A 466 21.27 -28.28 29.35
CA SER A 466 22.28 -27.40 29.93
C SER A 466 21.75 -25.99 30.13
N TYR A 467 22.25 -25.32 31.18
CA TYR A 467 21.90 -23.95 31.54
C TYR A 467 23.15 -23.16 31.94
N ALA A 468 23.17 -21.89 31.52
CA ALA A 468 24.10 -20.90 32.05
C ALA A 468 23.45 -19.51 32.04
N GLU A 469 23.97 -18.61 32.87
CA GLU A 469 23.46 -17.22 32.88
C GLU A 469 24.56 -16.21 33.17
N THR A 470 24.29 -14.93 32.84
CA THR A 470 25.11 -13.78 33.19
C THR A 470 24.25 -12.55 33.44
N GLY A 471 24.64 -11.73 34.45
CA GLY A 471 24.01 -10.44 34.73
C GLY A 471 22.57 -10.47 35.24
N SER A 472 21.95 -11.65 35.36
CA SER A 472 20.57 -11.78 35.85
C SER A 472 20.45 -11.51 37.36
N LYS A 473 19.27 -11.03 37.79
CA LYS A 473 18.98 -10.65 39.19
C LYS A 473 17.74 -11.38 39.68
N SER A 474 17.75 -11.82 40.91
CA SER A 474 16.63 -12.45 41.58
C SER A 474 16.31 -11.77 42.91
N VAL A 475 15.02 -11.46 43.12
CA VAL A 475 14.51 -10.82 44.34
C VAL A 475 13.35 -11.65 44.85
N ASN A 476 13.40 -12.06 46.13
CA ASN A 476 12.38 -12.93 46.77
C ASN A 476 12.09 -14.21 45.95
N CYS A 477 13.11 -14.82 45.34
CA CYS A 477 12.98 -16.05 44.56
C CYS A 477 13.75 -17.18 45.25
N LYS A 478 13.19 -18.39 45.14
CA LYS A 478 13.94 -19.63 45.43
C LYS A 478 14.75 -19.96 44.15
N ARG A 479 16.07 -19.86 44.23
CA ARG A 479 16.94 -20.31 43.15
C ARG A 479 17.34 -21.75 43.35
N THR A 480 17.22 -22.54 42.31
CA THR A 480 17.79 -23.88 42.27
C THR A 480 19.15 -23.80 41.61
N THR A 481 20.18 -24.34 42.23
CA THR A 481 21.47 -24.59 41.56
C THR A 481 21.27 -25.66 40.50
N ILE A 482 22.08 -25.63 39.43
CA ILE A 482 22.08 -26.72 38.44
C ILE A 482 22.61 -27.95 39.11
N GLU A 483 21.70 -28.82 39.50
CA GLU A 483 21.96 -30.10 40.13
C GLU A 483 21.36 -31.22 39.27
N GLY A 484 21.69 -32.46 39.63
CA GLY A 484 21.18 -33.61 38.90
C GLY A 484 21.86 -33.82 37.54
N TYR A 485 21.12 -33.88 36.49
CA TYR A 485 21.62 -34.21 35.14
C TYR A 485 21.89 -32.99 34.26
N ALA A 486 21.45 -31.79 34.65
CA ALA A 486 21.74 -30.58 33.87
C ALA A 486 23.25 -30.29 33.87
N GLN A 487 23.73 -29.93 32.71
CA GLN A 487 25.13 -29.56 32.46
C GLN A 487 25.26 -28.03 32.40
N ASN A 488 26.48 -27.53 32.67
CA ASN A 488 26.75 -26.12 32.41
C ASN A 488 26.77 -25.84 30.90
N CYS A 489 25.89 -24.95 30.45
CA CYS A 489 25.82 -24.59 29.04
C CYS A 489 27.07 -23.84 28.60
N THR A 490 27.77 -24.35 27.60
CA THR A 490 28.96 -23.69 27.01
C THR A 490 28.66 -22.84 25.82
N TRP A 491 27.49 -23.05 25.18
CA TRP A 491 27.05 -22.23 24.06
C TRP A 491 26.79 -20.79 24.51
N ARG A 492 27.12 -19.84 23.63
CA ARG A 492 26.84 -18.42 23.80
C ARG A 492 26.24 -17.86 22.53
N PRO A 493 25.17 -17.00 22.59
CA PRO A 493 24.52 -16.41 21.45
C PRO A 493 25.46 -15.61 20.55
N THR A 494 26.57 -15.09 21.07
CA THR A 494 27.59 -14.37 20.30
C THR A 494 28.27 -15.22 19.23
N SER A 495 28.11 -16.54 19.25
CA SER A 495 28.52 -17.43 18.17
C SER A 495 27.62 -17.25 16.93
N ASN A 496 26.39 -16.78 17.10
CA ASN A 496 25.38 -16.70 16.05
C ASN A 496 25.07 -15.26 15.65
N TYR A 497 24.90 -14.33 16.62
CA TYR A 497 24.52 -12.95 16.38
C TYR A 497 24.98 -12.00 17.47
N SER A 498 25.02 -10.72 17.17
CA SER A 498 25.27 -9.67 18.15
C SER A 498 23.97 -9.17 18.75
N THR A 499 23.94 -8.93 20.07
CA THR A 499 22.80 -8.36 20.78
C THR A 499 23.18 -7.06 21.48
N ILE A 500 22.21 -6.19 21.68
CA ILE A 500 22.28 -5.05 22.57
C ILE A 500 21.44 -5.40 23.80
N SER A 501 22.00 -5.27 24.99
CA SER A 501 21.42 -5.75 26.25
C SER A 501 21.29 -4.59 27.24
N ARG A 502 20.24 -4.62 28.06
CA ARG A 502 20.04 -3.75 29.25
C ARG A 502 20.58 -4.46 30.48
N THR A 503 20.88 -3.72 31.57
CA THR A 503 21.03 -4.35 32.88
C THR A 503 19.71 -4.97 33.35
N ALA A 504 19.73 -5.92 34.23
CA ALA A 504 18.53 -6.58 34.74
C ALA A 504 17.50 -5.59 35.34
N ASP A 505 17.96 -4.59 36.09
CA ASP A 505 17.08 -3.56 36.67
C ASP A 505 16.43 -2.70 35.59
N ALA A 506 17.16 -2.32 34.55
CA ALA A 506 16.63 -1.58 33.41
C ALA A 506 15.69 -2.47 32.58
N ALA A 507 15.94 -3.76 32.46
CA ALA A 507 15.08 -4.72 31.79
C ALA A 507 13.72 -4.83 32.48
N LYS A 508 13.69 -4.92 33.82
CA LYS A 508 12.43 -4.90 34.60
C LYS A 508 11.61 -3.65 34.25
N THR A 509 12.19 -2.46 34.41
CA THR A 509 11.51 -1.19 34.17
C THR A 509 10.99 -1.09 32.74
N TYR A 510 11.79 -1.54 31.77
CA TYR A 510 11.41 -1.56 30.37
C TYR A 510 10.21 -2.49 30.12
N CYS A 511 10.28 -3.75 30.61
CA CYS A 511 9.21 -4.72 30.38
C CYS A 511 7.88 -4.30 31.05
N GLU A 512 7.93 -3.62 32.20
CA GLU A 512 6.74 -3.10 32.88
C GLU A 512 6.01 -2.04 32.04
N ILE A 513 6.71 -1.29 31.20
CA ILE A 513 6.18 -0.17 30.42
C ILE A 513 5.86 -0.59 28.97
N TYR A 514 6.75 -1.33 28.32
CA TYR A 514 6.78 -1.48 26.86
C TYR A 514 6.47 -2.90 26.35
N SER A 515 6.50 -3.95 27.22
CA SER A 515 6.15 -5.30 26.75
C SER A 515 4.62 -5.47 26.63
N GLY A 516 4.20 -6.18 25.58
CA GLY A 516 2.80 -6.39 25.21
C GLY A 516 2.34 -5.47 24.08
N CYS A 517 1.11 -5.66 23.63
CA CYS A 517 0.51 -4.81 22.61
C CYS A 517 0.37 -3.37 23.11
N GLN A 518 0.55 -2.44 22.18
CA GLN A 518 0.56 -1.01 22.47
C GLN A 518 -0.61 -0.31 21.76
N ASN A 519 -1.21 0.66 22.45
CA ASN A 519 -2.27 1.50 21.92
C ASN A 519 -1.74 2.84 21.36
N ASP A 520 -0.45 3.07 21.45
CA ASP A 520 0.20 4.33 21.11
C ASP A 520 1.59 4.05 20.52
N ARG A 521 1.90 4.71 19.42
CA ARG A 521 3.20 4.62 18.76
C ARG A 521 4.37 5.04 19.65
N ASN A 522 4.16 5.91 20.63
CA ASN A 522 5.21 6.38 21.53
C ASN A 522 5.72 5.27 22.49
N HIS A 523 4.99 4.16 22.58
CA HIS A 523 5.35 3.00 23.39
C HIS A 523 5.88 1.82 22.56
N MET A 524 5.99 1.96 21.25
CA MET A 524 6.65 0.95 20.39
C MET A 524 8.17 1.13 20.46
N MET A 525 8.77 0.57 21.50
CA MET A 525 10.20 0.71 21.78
C MET A 525 10.99 -0.52 21.39
N TYR A 526 12.24 -0.34 21.01
CA TYR A 526 13.15 -1.39 20.65
C TYR A 526 14.49 -1.33 21.38
N LEU A 527 15.14 -2.48 21.45
CA LEU A 527 16.37 -2.68 22.21
C LEU A 527 17.53 -1.79 21.77
N ARG A 528 17.53 -1.22 20.57
CA ARG A 528 18.57 -0.30 20.09
C ARG A 528 18.76 0.93 20.99
N TYR A 529 17.79 1.25 21.86
CA TYR A 529 17.91 2.32 22.85
C TYR A 529 18.59 1.90 24.16
N ALA A 530 18.94 0.63 24.30
CA ALA A 530 19.35 0.05 25.56
C ALA A 530 20.71 0.54 26.09
N ALA A 531 21.62 0.99 25.22
CA ALA A 531 22.92 1.51 25.63
C ALA A 531 22.81 2.74 26.55
N ALA A 532 21.70 3.49 26.46
CA ALA A 532 21.39 4.65 27.29
C ALA A 532 20.46 4.34 28.48
N GLY A 533 20.14 3.07 28.76
CA GLY A 533 19.13 2.67 29.74
C GLY A 533 17.72 2.65 29.15
N VAL A 534 16.70 2.75 30.01
CA VAL A 534 15.31 2.88 29.54
C VAL A 534 15.20 4.21 28.79
N PRO A 535 14.75 4.22 27.53
CA PRO A 535 14.59 5.46 26.79
C PRO A 535 13.63 6.37 27.54
N SER A 536 14.06 7.61 27.83
CA SER A 536 13.13 8.64 28.27
C SER A 536 12.16 8.94 27.11
N ALA A 537 10.92 9.23 27.41
CA ALA A 537 9.85 9.56 26.46
C ALA A 537 10.38 10.40 25.29
N GLY A 538 10.27 9.92 24.07
CA GLY A 538 10.80 10.59 22.89
C GLY A 538 11.00 9.75 21.65
N TYR A 539 10.72 8.43 21.69
CA TYR A 539 10.57 7.68 20.47
C TYR A 539 9.26 8.14 19.81
N THR A 540 9.41 9.04 18.87
CA THR A 540 8.40 9.17 17.83
C THR A 540 8.86 8.28 16.70
N GLU A 541 8.15 7.18 16.40
CA GLU A 541 8.11 6.77 14.99
C GLU A 541 7.87 8.07 14.23
N SER A 542 8.77 8.40 13.30
CA SER A 542 8.40 9.39 12.30
C SER A 542 7.06 8.90 11.78
N PRO A 543 5.97 9.66 11.89
CA PRO A 543 4.67 9.12 11.57
C PRO A 543 4.83 8.43 10.22
N SER A 544 4.47 7.12 10.11
CA SER A 544 3.89 6.68 8.87
C SER A 544 2.94 7.81 8.56
N ALA A 545 3.21 8.56 7.47
CA ALA A 545 2.31 9.63 7.08
C ALA A 545 0.94 9.04 7.29
N PRO A 546 0.06 9.63 8.11
CA PRO A 546 -1.20 8.99 8.45
C PRO A 546 -1.70 8.48 7.14
N LEU A 547 -2.06 7.17 7.07
CA LEU A 547 -2.53 6.59 5.81
C LEU A 547 -3.55 7.59 5.35
N ALA A 548 -3.21 8.34 4.31
CA ALA A 548 -4.03 9.44 3.87
C ALA A 548 -5.37 8.80 3.61
N GLU A 549 -6.40 9.30 4.24
CA GLU A 549 -7.75 8.75 4.02
C GLU A 549 -7.92 8.68 2.52
N THR A 550 -8.12 7.48 1.98
CA THR A 550 -8.21 7.31 0.54
C THR A 550 -9.60 7.74 0.13
N PHE A 551 -9.66 8.89 -0.51
CA PHE A 551 -10.89 9.38 -1.15
C PHE A 551 -11.03 8.68 -2.51
N ALA A 552 -12.26 8.33 -2.86
CA ALA A 552 -12.53 7.80 -4.18
C ALA A 552 -12.14 8.83 -5.26
N GLU A 553 -11.47 8.37 -6.31
CA GLU A 553 -11.04 9.23 -7.42
C GLU A 553 -12.22 10.01 -7.99
N GLY A 554 -12.07 11.32 -8.09
CA GLY A 554 -13.11 12.21 -8.63
C GLY A 554 -14.23 12.57 -7.64
N SER A 555 -14.14 12.14 -6.36
CA SER A 555 -15.14 12.55 -5.36
C SER A 555 -15.14 14.06 -5.14
N THR A 556 -16.30 14.65 -4.96
CA THR A 556 -16.49 16.11 -4.85
C THR A 556 -17.03 16.52 -3.49
N TYR A 557 -16.52 17.66 -3.01
CA TYR A 557 -16.80 18.18 -1.68
C TYR A 557 -16.99 19.70 -1.68
N ARG A 558 -17.82 20.18 -0.74
CA ARG A 558 -17.72 21.52 -0.17
C ARG A 558 -16.86 21.44 1.08
N ILE A 559 -15.90 22.35 1.20
CA ILE A 559 -14.89 22.32 2.26
C ILE A 559 -15.16 23.47 3.23
N ARG A 560 -15.68 23.13 4.44
CA ARG A 560 -16.13 24.11 5.42
C ARG A 560 -15.13 24.29 6.56
N ASN A 561 -14.74 25.55 6.85
CA ASN A 561 -13.83 25.85 7.94
C ASN A 561 -14.48 25.65 9.32
N VAL A 562 -13.79 24.98 10.25
CA VAL A 562 -14.31 24.66 11.59
C VAL A 562 -14.52 25.93 12.41
N ASN A 563 -13.59 26.90 12.36
CA ASN A 563 -13.67 28.14 13.16
C ASN A 563 -14.79 29.08 12.74
N SER A 564 -15.00 29.24 11.42
CA SER A 564 -15.92 30.24 10.87
C SER A 564 -17.27 29.70 10.41
N GLY A 565 -17.30 28.39 10.07
CA GLY A 565 -18.46 27.78 9.41
C GLY A 565 -18.64 28.18 7.93
N LEU A 566 -17.69 28.94 7.36
CA LEU A 566 -17.69 29.37 5.95
C LEU A 566 -16.90 28.39 5.08
N TYR A 567 -17.09 28.47 3.76
CA TYR A 567 -16.57 27.49 2.80
C TYR A 567 -15.36 28.02 2.04
N LEU A 568 -14.42 27.12 1.74
CA LEU A 568 -13.29 27.36 0.84
C LEU A 568 -13.81 27.63 -0.56
N GLN A 569 -13.54 28.80 -1.13
CA GLN A 569 -14.22 29.28 -2.34
C GLN A 569 -13.28 30.08 -3.22
N VAL A 570 -13.44 29.92 -4.54
CA VAL A 570 -12.79 30.78 -5.53
C VAL A 570 -13.50 32.14 -5.60
N ALA A 571 -12.79 33.23 -5.34
CA ALA A 571 -13.34 34.58 -5.31
C ALA A 571 -13.97 34.96 -6.64
N GLY A 572 -15.26 35.34 -6.60
CA GLY A 572 -16.02 35.78 -7.77
C GLY A 572 -16.16 34.74 -8.87
N ALA A 573 -16.03 33.44 -8.57
CA ALA A 573 -16.05 32.32 -9.52
C ALA A 573 -15.10 32.54 -10.72
N ALA A 574 -13.94 33.17 -10.51
CA ALA A 574 -13.05 33.62 -11.59
C ALA A 574 -12.21 32.44 -12.13
N ALA A 575 -12.59 31.91 -13.30
CA ALA A 575 -11.87 30.83 -14.01
C ALA A 575 -10.59 31.37 -14.69
N LYS A 576 -9.57 31.68 -13.92
CA LYS A 576 -8.27 32.18 -14.43
C LYS A 576 -7.14 31.92 -13.43
N ASN A 577 -5.92 31.85 -13.96
CA ASN A 577 -4.72 31.73 -13.13
C ASN A 577 -4.63 32.87 -12.10
N SER A 578 -4.19 32.49 -10.89
CA SER A 578 -4.06 33.37 -9.72
C SER A 578 -5.38 34.02 -9.28
N ALA A 579 -6.53 33.37 -9.57
CA ALA A 579 -7.76 33.77 -8.94
C ALA A 579 -7.72 33.40 -7.46
N ASN A 580 -7.96 34.37 -6.60
CA ASN A 580 -7.82 34.22 -5.16
C ASN A 580 -8.79 33.19 -4.58
N VAL A 581 -8.32 32.42 -3.59
CA VAL A 581 -9.15 31.55 -2.76
C VAL A 581 -9.42 32.26 -1.43
N GLN A 582 -10.65 32.25 -1.01
CA GLN A 582 -11.16 32.93 0.19
C GLN A 582 -12.13 32.02 0.93
N GLN A 583 -12.57 32.40 2.12
CA GLN A 583 -13.76 31.79 2.72
C GLN A 583 -15.02 32.63 2.45
N TRP A 584 -16.16 31.98 2.21
CA TRP A 584 -17.44 32.64 2.00
C TRP A 584 -18.62 31.74 2.35
N GLY A 585 -19.82 32.33 2.52
CA GLY A 585 -21.03 31.53 2.69
C GLY A 585 -21.38 30.72 1.43
N SER A 586 -21.81 29.47 1.57
CA SER A 586 -22.31 28.67 0.45
C SER A 586 -23.81 28.91 0.27
N ASP A 587 -24.27 29.01 -0.97
CA ASP A 587 -25.71 29.02 -1.34
C ASP A 587 -26.21 27.60 -1.69
N GLY A 588 -25.34 26.59 -1.61
CA GLY A 588 -25.63 25.19 -1.91
C GLY A 588 -25.78 24.86 -3.39
N THR A 589 -25.70 25.86 -4.30
CA THR A 589 -25.95 25.68 -5.73
C THR A 589 -24.78 26.12 -6.60
N SER A 590 -23.99 27.07 -6.15
CA SER A 590 -22.85 27.62 -6.88
C SER A 590 -21.69 26.62 -6.96
N VAL A 591 -20.93 26.67 -8.07
CA VAL A 591 -19.79 25.77 -8.34
C VAL A 591 -18.47 26.27 -7.75
N HIS A 592 -18.40 27.53 -7.27
CA HIS A 592 -17.15 28.15 -6.83
C HIS A 592 -16.62 27.63 -5.47
N ASP A 593 -17.44 26.90 -4.74
CA ASP A 593 -17.08 26.23 -3.47
C ASP A 593 -17.04 24.69 -3.59
N ILE A 594 -17.12 24.15 -4.81
CA ILE A 594 -17.01 22.71 -5.07
C ILE A 594 -15.60 22.36 -5.51
N TRP A 595 -15.05 21.36 -4.85
CA TRP A 595 -13.70 20.84 -5.08
C TRP A 595 -13.74 19.33 -5.32
N LYS A 596 -13.15 18.91 -6.44
CA LYS A 596 -13.00 17.50 -6.80
C LYS A 596 -11.61 17.01 -6.38
N LEU A 597 -11.55 15.89 -5.70
CA LEU A 597 -10.29 15.25 -5.28
C LEU A 597 -9.81 14.30 -6.37
N CYS A 598 -8.63 14.58 -6.92
CA CYS A 598 -7.96 13.70 -7.87
C CYS A 598 -6.63 13.26 -7.25
N SER A 599 -6.35 11.96 -7.27
CA SER A 599 -5.13 11.41 -6.67
C SER A 599 -3.88 11.98 -7.35
N ALA A 600 -2.94 12.46 -6.53
CA ALA A 600 -1.59 12.85 -6.97
C ALA A 600 -0.55 11.76 -6.66
N GLY A 601 -1.01 10.61 -6.12
CA GLY A 601 -0.15 9.56 -5.58
C GLY A 601 0.28 9.86 -4.14
N ASP A 602 0.79 8.83 -3.45
CA ASP A 602 1.40 8.93 -2.11
C ASP A 602 0.52 9.58 -1.03
N GLY A 603 -0.83 9.47 -1.16
CA GLY A 603 -1.77 10.09 -0.23
C GLY A 603 -1.98 11.59 -0.45
N TYR A 604 -1.38 12.17 -1.48
CA TYR A 604 -1.64 13.53 -1.91
C TYR A 604 -2.78 13.59 -2.93
N TYR A 605 -3.45 14.73 -2.97
CA TYR A 605 -4.54 15.03 -3.87
C TYR A 605 -4.35 16.39 -4.53
N TYR A 606 -4.77 16.50 -5.77
CA TYR A 606 -5.12 17.78 -6.40
C TYR A 606 -6.56 18.12 -6.01
N LEU A 607 -6.79 19.31 -5.48
CA LEU A 607 -8.11 19.85 -5.24
C LEU A 607 -8.52 20.63 -6.49
N VAL A 608 -9.25 19.98 -7.38
CA VAL A 608 -9.67 20.54 -8.67
C VAL A 608 -10.91 21.39 -8.45
N SER A 609 -10.84 22.67 -8.82
CA SER A 609 -11.98 23.58 -8.71
C SER A 609 -13.02 23.28 -9.79
N ALA A 610 -14.30 23.26 -9.40
CA ALA A 610 -15.40 23.15 -10.37
C ALA A 610 -15.64 24.44 -11.19
N VAL A 611 -14.90 25.51 -10.91
CA VAL A 611 -14.95 26.77 -11.68
C VAL A 611 -14.38 26.53 -13.09
N GLY A 612 -15.05 27.08 -14.11
CA GLY A 612 -14.66 26.90 -15.51
C GLY A 612 -15.18 25.57 -16.08
N ASP A 613 -14.27 24.70 -16.51
CA ASP A 613 -14.60 23.40 -17.09
C ASP A 613 -14.46 22.22 -16.11
N GLY A 614 -14.22 22.50 -14.82
CA GLY A 614 -14.10 21.47 -13.77
C GLY A 614 -12.89 20.54 -13.90
N GLY A 615 -11.89 20.86 -14.73
CA GLY A 615 -10.70 20.04 -14.95
C GLY A 615 -9.43 20.83 -15.26
N THR A 616 -9.51 22.16 -15.38
CA THR A 616 -8.34 22.98 -15.75
C THR A 616 -7.65 23.60 -14.56
N TYR A 617 -8.38 24.06 -13.54
CA TYR A 617 -7.82 24.81 -12.40
C TYR A 617 -7.80 23.97 -11.14
N VAL A 618 -6.68 24.02 -10.44
CA VAL A 618 -6.48 23.32 -9.15
C VAL A 618 -6.05 24.31 -8.08
N LEU A 619 -6.30 23.96 -6.81
CA LEU A 619 -5.78 24.71 -5.66
C LEU A 619 -4.26 24.80 -5.76
N ASP A 620 -3.69 25.97 -5.48
CA ASP A 620 -2.27 26.25 -5.69
C ASP A 620 -1.68 27.10 -4.55
N VAL A 621 -0.50 26.74 -4.08
CA VAL A 621 0.30 27.61 -3.20
C VAL A 621 1.09 28.58 -4.08
N ALA A 622 0.70 29.87 -4.05
CA ALA A 622 1.17 30.88 -4.96
C ALA A 622 2.69 30.96 -5.07
N GLY A 623 3.20 30.78 -6.29
CA GLY A 623 4.62 30.91 -6.61
C GLY A 623 5.52 29.84 -5.98
N LYS A 624 5.00 28.69 -5.57
CA LYS A 624 5.74 27.58 -4.92
C LYS A 624 6.52 28.00 -3.67
N LYS A 625 6.02 28.96 -2.92
CA LYS A 625 6.67 29.48 -1.71
C LYS A 625 6.34 28.61 -0.51
N THR A 626 7.29 28.47 0.43
CA THR A 626 7.13 27.70 1.67
C THR A 626 6.86 28.56 2.90
N ALA A 627 6.93 29.88 2.77
CA ALA A 627 6.81 30.80 3.88
C ALA A 627 5.36 30.90 4.40
N ASN A 628 5.22 31.10 5.72
CA ASN A 628 3.95 31.45 6.35
C ASN A 628 3.37 32.72 5.71
N GLY A 629 2.04 32.77 5.54
CA GLY A 629 1.35 33.89 4.88
C GLY A 629 1.39 33.81 3.34
N THR A 630 1.91 32.72 2.75
CA THR A 630 1.81 32.55 1.29
C THR A 630 0.37 32.31 0.87
N ASN A 631 -0.10 33.10 -0.09
CA ASN A 631 -1.46 33.04 -0.59
C ASN A 631 -1.80 31.68 -1.20
N ILE A 632 -3.05 31.27 -1.06
CA ILE A 632 -3.64 30.15 -1.78
C ILE A 632 -4.52 30.74 -2.89
N ASP A 633 -4.29 30.28 -4.12
CA ASP A 633 -5.08 30.68 -5.29
C ASP A 633 -5.48 29.42 -6.11
N ILE A 634 -6.06 29.60 -7.28
CA ILE A 634 -6.18 28.52 -8.26
C ILE A 634 -5.27 28.80 -9.43
N TYR A 635 -4.70 27.75 -9.97
CA TYR A 635 -3.83 27.83 -11.15
C TYR A 635 -4.08 26.64 -12.09
N THR A 636 -3.75 26.82 -13.38
CA THR A 636 -3.78 25.72 -14.36
C THR A 636 -2.95 24.57 -13.85
N TYR A 637 -3.50 23.37 -13.89
CA TYR A 637 -2.82 22.15 -13.50
C TYR A 637 -1.45 22.00 -14.18
N ASN A 638 -0.40 21.76 -13.40
CA ASN A 638 0.97 21.57 -13.87
C ASN A 638 1.73 20.43 -13.15
N GLY A 639 1.06 19.72 -12.24
CA GLY A 639 1.61 18.59 -11.51
C GLY A 639 2.65 18.93 -10.43
N GLY A 640 2.89 20.22 -10.14
CA GLY A 640 3.90 20.67 -9.17
C GLY A 640 3.48 20.42 -7.72
N SER A 641 4.46 20.32 -6.81
CA SER A 641 4.22 20.12 -5.35
C SER A 641 3.41 21.24 -4.70
N ASN A 642 3.39 22.43 -5.28
CA ASN A 642 2.54 23.55 -4.83
C ASN A 642 1.05 23.34 -5.11
N GLN A 643 0.69 22.32 -5.90
CA GLN A 643 -0.68 21.93 -6.24
C GLN A 643 -1.10 20.62 -5.55
N GLN A 644 -0.21 20.01 -4.77
CA GLN A 644 -0.45 18.74 -4.10
C GLN A 644 -0.73 18.98 -2.61
N PHE A 645 -1.80 18.37 -2.11
CA PHE A 645 -2.26 18.54 -0.74
C PHE A 645 -2.57 17.18 -0.11
N MET A 646 -2.18 17.00 1.15
CA MET A 646 -2.53 15.84 1.93
C MET A 646 -3.67 16.21 2.90
N LEU A 647 -4.71 15.40 2.92
CA LEU A 647 -5.85 15.56 3.81
C LEU A 647 -5.64 14.67 5.03
N THR A 648 -5.36 15.28 6.18
CA THR A 648 -5.10 14.55 7.44
C THR A 648 -6.29 14.71 8.37
N LYS A 649 -6.92 13.60 8.75
CA LYS A 649 -8.09 13.59 9.63
C LYS A 649 -7.69 13.85 11.09
N ASN A 650 -8.41 14.73 11.75
CA ASN A 650 -8.30 15.00 13.18
C ASN A 650 -9.25 14.07 13.98
N GLY A 651 -9.00 13.95 15.28
CA GLY A 651 -9.81 13.12 16.18
C GLY A 651 -11.29 13.54 16.30
N ASP A 652 -11.64 14.77 15.91
CA ASP A 652 -13.01 15.30 15.88
C ASP A 652 -13.74 15.08 14.55
N GLY A 653 -13.05 14.43 13.58
CA GLY A 653 -13.56 14.16 12.24
C GLY A 653 -13.33 15.28 11.23
N SER A 654 -12.76 16.42 11.64
CA SER A 654 -12.29 17.47 10.72
C SER A 654 -10.96 17.08 10.05
N TYR A 655 -10.48 17.88 9.10
CA TYR A 655 -9.27 17.62 8.33
C TYR A 655 -8.33 18.82 8.35
N GLN A 656 -7.03 18.56 8.39
CA GLN A 656 -6.01 19.51 7.97
C GLN A 656 -5.67 19.27 6.50
N ILE A 657 -5.59 20.33 5.73
CA ILE A 657 -5.18 20.30 4.32
C ILE A 657 -3.71 20.73 4.28
N ARG A 658 -2.80 19.75 4.25
CA ARG A 658 -1.36 19.97 4.32
C ARG A 658 -0.77 20.21 2.95
N THR A 659 0.12 21.20 2.83
CA THR A 659 0.74 21.58 1.54
C THR A 659 1.99 20.74 1.29
N ALA A 660 2.07 20.05 0.16
CA ALA A 660 3.25 19.25 -0.20
C ALA A 660 4.50 20.11 -0.42
N VAL A 661 4.33 21.34 -0.91
CA VAL A 661 5.44 22.29 -1.13
C VAL A 661 6.20 22.62 0.16
N SER A 662 5.54 22.55 1.32
CA SER A 662 6.16 22.76 2.63
C SER A 662 6.72 21.46 3.25
N GLY A 663 6.63 20.32 2.53
CA GLY A 663 6.92 19.01 3.08
C GLY A 663 5.90 18.55 4.11
N GLY A 664 4.64 19.03 4.03
CA GLY A 664 3.56 18.73 4.98
C GLY A 664 3.61 19.53 6.29
N ASN A 665 4.56 20.46 6.46
CA ASN A 665 4.72 21.25 7.69
C ASN A 665 3.70 22.40 7.79
N SER A 666 3.19 22.88 6.66
CA SER A 666 2.19 23.94 6.60
C SER A 666 0.85 23.40 6.12
N VAL A 667 -0.20 24.10 6.52
CA VAL A 667 -1.61 23.76 6.21
C VAL A 667 -2.32 24.95 5.59
N VAL A 668 -3.39 24.68 4.88
CA VAL A 668 -4.32 25.69 4.36
C VAL A 668 -5.11 26.27 5.54
N VAL A 669 -5.06 27.59 5.71
CA VAL A 669 -5.61 28.31 6.87
C VAL A 669 -6.34 29.56 6.44
N VAL A 670 -7.37 29.95 7.20
CA VAL A 670 -8.01 31.26 7.08
C VAL A 670 -7.15 32.29 7.79
N GLU A 671 -6.76 33.35 7.07
CA GLU A 671 -5.93 34.46 7.58
C GLU A 671 -6.52 35.06 8.85
N ASP A 672 -5.66 35.31 9.85
CA ASP A 672 -5.99 35.92 11.17
C ASP A 672 -7.14 35.22 11.91
N ALA A 673 -7.39 33.94 11.65
CA ALA A 673 -8.55 33.22 12.19
C ALA A 673 -9.89 33.95 12.00
N SER A 674 -10.01 34.74 10.94
CA SER A 674 -11.18 35.54 10.63
C SER A 674 -12.43 34.70 10.49
N LYS A 675 -13.58 35.28 10.94
CA LYS A 675 -14.91 34.66 10.76
C LYS A 675 -15.78 35.40 9.73
N THR A 676 -15.17 36.34 9.00
CA THR A 676 -15.90 37.15 8.03
C THR A 676 -15.85 36.56 6.63
N SER A 677 -16.95 36.70 5.87
CA SER A 677 -16.95 36.36 4.43
C SER A 677 -15.95 37.26 3.68
N GLY A 678 -15.19 36.65 2.77
CA GLY A 678 -14.15 37.32 1.99
C GLY A 678 -12.78 37.34 2.65
N ALA A 679 -12.63 36.75 3.83
CA ALA A 679 -11.30 36.60 4.44
C ALA A 679 -10.43 35.69 3.59
N ASN A 680 -9.16 36.05 3.46
CA ASN A 680 -8.20 35.37 2.63
C ASN A 680 -7.86 33.98 3.16
N VAL A 681 -7.45 33.09 2.28
CA VAL A 681 -6.91 31.78 2.61
C VAL A 681 -5.43 31.73 2.21
N GLN A 682 -4.59 31.25 3.12
CA GLN A 682 -3.15 31.21 2.96
C GLN A 682 -2.58 29.90 3.51
N GLN A 683 -1.31 29.62 3.29
CA GLN A 683 -0.61 28.55 4.02
C GLN A 683 0.06 29.10 5.27
N TRP A 684 0.08 28.31 6.33
CA TRP A 684 0.75 28.60 7.59
C TRP A 684 1.20 27.31 8.27
N GLU A 685 2.28 27.36 9.05
CA GLU A 685 2.68 26.18 9.85
C GLU A 685 1.55 25.76 10.81
N THR A 686 1.46 24.44 11.05
CA THR A 686 0.39 23.91 11.89
C THR A 686 0.58 24.34 13.35
N ASN A 687 -0.48 24.82 13.98
CA ASN A 687 -0.51 25.24 15.38
C ASN A 687 -1.73 24.70 16.14
N GLY A 688 -2.54 23.83 15.49
CA GLY A 688 -3.71 23.22 16.09
C GLY A 688 -4.95 24.10 16.22
N ALA A 689 -4.94 25.32 15.66
CA ALA A 689 -6.09 26.23 15.74
C ALA A 689 -7.24 25.79 14.80
N ASP A 690 -8.49 26.00 15.21
CA ASP A 690 -9.69 25.64 14.44
C ASP A 690 -9.76 26.27 13.04
N CYS A 691 -9.12 27.43 12.83
CA CYS A 691 -9.02 28.08 11.52
C CYS A 691 -8.17 27.30 10.51
N GLN A 692 -7.40 26.30 10.99
CA GLN A 692 -6.60 25.37 10.18
C GLN A 692 -7.34 24.06 9.88
N ASN A 693 -8.54 23.87 10.45
CA ASN A 693 -9.31 22.65 10.38
C ASN A 693 -10.53 22.81 9.47
N TRP A 694 -10.83 21.80 8.67
CA TRP A 694 -11.85 21.84 7.64
C TRP A 694 -12.75 20.60 7.71
N ILE A 695 -14.03 20.75 7.40
CA ILE A 695 -14.99 19.65 7.27
C ILE A 695 -15.26 19.44 5.78
N LEU A 696 -15.13 18.21 5.31
CA LEU A 696 -15.45 17.81 3.96
C LEU A 696 -16.92 17.37 3.89
N GLU A 697 -17.76 18.13 3.23
CA GLU A 697 -19.17 17.85 3.03
C GLU A 697 -19.37 17.34 1.59
N PRO A 698 -19.83 16.08 1.37
CA PRO A 698 -20.03 15.55 0.04
C PRO A 698 -20.93 16.46 -0.81
N ALA A 699 -20.54 16.70 -2.04
CA ALA A 699 -21.29 17.51 -3.01
C ALA A 699 -21.46 16.73 -4.31
N ALA A 700 -22.54 17.01 -5.07
CA ALA A 700 -22.70 16.45 -6.40
C ALA A 700 -21.66 17.06 -7.34
N ASP A 701 -21.07 16.26 -8.24
CA ASP A 701 -20.26 16.76 -9.34
C ASP A 701 -21.17 17.57 -10.29
N PRO A 702 -20.90 18.87 -10.51
CA PRO A 702 -21.73 19.67 -11.39
C PRO A 702 -21.58 19.31 -12.89
N GLY A 703 -20.62 18.43 -13.20
CA GLY A 703 -20.25 18.12 -14.58
C GLY A 703 -19.61 19.31 -15.29
N CYS A 704 -19.24 19.10 -16.54
CA CYS A 704 -18.71 20.15 -17.40
C CYS A 704 -19.60 20.39 -18.64
N ALA A 705 -19.56 21.62 -19.12
CA ALA A 705 -20.25 21.97 -20.37
C ALA A 705 -19.53 21.34 -21.56
N MET A 706 -20.33 20.68 -22.45
CA MET A 706 -19.84 20.08 -23.68
C MET A 706 -20.43 20.86 -24.88
N ASP A 707 -19.64 20.95 -25.95
CA ASP A 707 -20.09 21.60 -27.20
C ASP A 707 -21.15 20.73 -27.89
N THR A 708 -22.28 21.31 -28.23
CA THR A 708 -23.39 20.62 -28.91
C THR A 708 -23.37 20.75 -30.43
N ASP A 709 -22.47 21.57 -30.97
CA ASP A 709 -22.40 21.91 -32.40
C ASP A 709 -21.30 21.11 -33.15
N VAL A 710 -20.69 20.13 -32.48
CA VAL A 710 -19.63 19.27 -33.00
C VAL A 710 -20.04 17.80 -33.02
N ILE A 711 -19.33 16.99 -33.81
CA ILE A 711 -19.45 15.56 -33.84
C ILE A 711 -18.30 14.97 -32.99
N TYR A 712 -18.63 14.07 -32.08
CA TYR A 712 -17.69 13.41 -31.19
C TYR A 712 -17.34 12.00 -31.64
N THR A 713 -16.10 11.61 -31.44
CA THR A 713 -15.64 10.22 -31.35
C THR A 713 -15.03 10.03 -29.96
N PHE A 714 -15.61 9.13 -29.18
CA PHE A 714 -15.12 8.84 -27.81
C PHE A 714 -14.12 7.70 -27.86
N GLU A 715 -12.83 8.01 -27.66
CA GLU A 715 -11.75 7.03 -27.63
C GLU A 715 -11.40 6.68 -26.21
N ASN A 716 -11.41 5.38 -25.86
CA ASN A 716 -11.08 4.92 -24.54
C ASN A 716 -9.58 5.08 -24.24
N ALA A 717 -9.23 5.74 -23.14
CA ALA A 717 -7.84 6.02 -22.79
C ALA A 717 -7.01 4.77 -22.43
N GLY A 718 -7.68 3.68 -22.03
CA GLY A 718 -7.04 2.41 -21.69
C GLY A 718 -6.69 1.55 -22.89
N SER A 719 -7.56 1.53 -23.90
CA SER A 719 -7.43 0.66 -25.08
C SER A 719 -7.02 1.38 -26.36
N GLY A 720 -7.26 2.69 -26.45
CA GLY A 720 -7.15 3.46 -27.71
C GLY A 720 -8.20 3.10 -28.76
N LEU A 721 -9.24 2.32 -28.39
CA LEU A 721 -10.35 1.97 -29.25
C LEU A 721 -11.52 2.94 -29.03
N VAL A 722 -12.43 3.04 -29.99
CA VAL A 722 -13.51 4.02 -29.93
C VAL A 722 -14.86 3.36 -29.60
N MET A 723 -15.76 4.14 -28.99
CA MET A 723 -17.12 3.72 -28.67
C MET A 723 -17.88 3.46 -29.97
N ASP A 724 -18.44 2.27 -30.15
CA ASP A 724 -18.96 1.74 -31.41
C ASP A 724 -20.31 1.04 -31.20
N ILE A 725 -21.24 1.29 -32.12
CA ILE A 725 -22.53 0.58 -32.17
C ILE A 725 -22.31 -0.77 -32.87
N ALA A 726 -22.54 -1.85 -32.19
CA ALA A 726 -22.23 -3.21 -32.66
C ALA A 726 -22.84 -3.49 -34.05
N GLY A 727 -21.97 -3.75 -35.03
CA GLY A 727 -22.33 -3.99 -36.41
C GLY A 727 -23.03 -2.82 -37.12
N GLY A 728 -23.01 -1.60 -36.56
CA GLY A 728 -23.69 -0.42 -37.08
C GLY A 728 -25.21 -0.59 -37.16
N LYS A 729 -25.82 -1.46 -36.36
CA LYS A 729 -27.24 -1.78 -36.43
C LYS A 729 -28.06 -0.75 -35.62
N MET A 730 -28.88 0.02 -36.30
CA MET A 730 -29.83 0.97 -35.69
C MET A 730 -31.14 0.28 -35.29
N ALA A 731 -31.15 -0.26 -34.06
CA ALA A 731 -32.32 -0.91 -33.47
C ALA A 731 -32.23 -0.83 -31.93
N ASP A 732 -33.38 -0.81 -31.27
CA ASP A 732 -33.45 -0.88 -29.81
C ASP A 732 -32.66 -2.06 -29.24
N ASN A 733 -31.95 -1.81 -28.15
CA ASN A 733 -31.07 -2.77 -27.43
C ASN A 733 -29.90 -3.31 -28.28
N THR A 734 -29.51 -2.58 -29.34
CA THR A 734 -28.23 -2.89 -30.00
C THR A 734 -27.10 -2.51 -29.09
N ASN A 735 -26.20 -3.47 -28.83
CA ASN A 735 -25.10 -3.31 -27.93
C ASN A 735 -24.13 -2.21 -28.33
N VAL A 736 -23.57 -1.51 -27.35
CA VAL A 736 -22.44 -0.60 -27.54
C VAL A 736 -21.17 -1.31 -27.04
N GLN A 737 -20.16 -1.27 -27.88
CA GLN A 737 -18.87 -1.94 -27.68
C GLN A 737 -17.74 -0.95 -27.95
N GLN A 738 -16.50 -1.36 -27.75
CA GLN A 738 -15.36 -0.64 -28.30
C GLN A 738 -14.86 -1.33 -29.59
N TRP A 739 -14.37 -0.55 -30.54
CA TRP A 739 -13.81 -1.07 -31.79
C TRP A 739 -12.71 -0.15 -32.32
N ALA A 740 -11.80 -0.70 -33.17
CA ALA A 740 -10.80 0.10 -33.85
C ALA A 740 -11.48 1.20 -34.70
N SER A 741 -10.95 2.42 -34.64
CA SER A 741 -11.51 3.54 -35.41
C SER A 741 -11.50 3.24 -36.90
N ASN A 742 -12.65 3.31 -37.52
CA ASN A 742 -12.85 3.01 -38.95
C ASN A 742 -13.52 4.20 -39.72
N GLY A 743 -13.79 5.29 -38.99
CA GLY A 743 -14.37 6.52 -39.55
C GLY A 743 -15.87 6.45 -39.90
N LEU A 744 -16.54 5.32 -39.64
CA LEU A 744 -17.96 5.15 -39.91
C LEU A 744 -18.83 5.90 -38.88
N ASP A 745 -20.05 6.26 -39.31
CA ASP A 745 -20.97 7.04 -38.48
C ASP A 745 -21.51 6.26 -37.25
N CYS A 746 -21.38 4.93 -37.22
CA CYS A 746 -21.67 4.09 -36.02
C CYS A 746 -20.70 4.32 -34.87
N GLN A 747 -19.57 5.02 -35.11
CA GLN A 747 -18.58 5.43 -34.10
C GLN A 747 -18.62 6.92 -33.78
N LYS A 748 -19.59 7.64 -34.35
CA LYS A 748 -19.73 9.08 -34.23
C LYS A 748 -21.00 9.45 -33.46
N TRP A 749 -20.87 10.44 -32.60
CA TRP A 749 -21.89 10.84 -31.65
C TRP A 749 -22.14 12.35 -31.70
N THR A 750 -23.37 12.77 -31.47
CA THR A 750 -23.73 14.17 -31.26
C THR A 750 -24.35 14.35 -29.89
N LEU A 751 -24.11 15.49 -29.26
CA LEU A 751 -24.66 15.79 -27.96
C LEU A 751 -25.85 16.73 -28.05
N ARG A 752 -26.86 16.50 -27.24
CA ARG A 752 -27.99 17.39 -27.07
C ARG A 752 -28.22 17.66 -25.58
N ALA A 753 -28.14 18.94 -25.20
CA ALA A 753 -28.27 19.32 -23.78
C ALA A 753 -29.71 19.08 -23.27
N PHE A 754 -29.80 18.69 -22.01
CA PHE A 754 -31.02 18.53 -21.23
C PHE A 754 -30.99 19.50 -20.04
N GLY A 755 -31.87 20.49 -20.02
CA GLY A 755 -31.92 21.47 -18.93
C GLY A 755 -30.64 22.32 -18.80
N SER A 756 -30.38 22.82 -17.60
CA SER A 756 -29.22 23.67 -17.27
C SER A 756 -28.16 22.97 -16.42
N GLU A 757 -28.28 21.64 -16.18
CA GLU A 757 -27.46 20.88 -15.20
C GLU A 757 -26.37 20.05 -15.86
N ASN A 758 -25.92 20.39 -17.05
CA ASN A 758 -24.90 19.69 -17.82
C ASN A 758 -25.19 18.20 -18.09
N TYR A 759 -26.49 17.84 -18.24
CA TYR A 759 -26.88 16.54 -18.75
C TYR A 759 -27.04 16.58 -20.27
N TYR A 760 -26.72 15.47 -20.91
CA TYR A 760 -26.76 15.33 -22.36
C TYR A 760 -27.39 14.00 -22.77
N TRP A 761 -28.14 14.01 -23.87
CA TRP A 761 -28.35 12.83 -24.69
C TRP A 761 -27.15 12.64 -25.61
N ILE A 762 -26.55 11.46 -25.61
CA ILE A 762 -25.48 11.06 -26.55
C ILE A 762 -26.16 10.34 -27.71
N ARG A 763 -26.36 11.02 -28.82
CA ARG A 763 -27.13 10.53 -29.96
C ARG A 763 -26.23 10.03 -31.09
N SER A 764 -26.61 8.90 -31.72
CA SER A 764 -25.88 8.38 -32.87
C SER A 764 -25.85 9.38 -34.04
N ARG A 765 -24.69 9.52 -34.67
CA ARG A 765 -24.55 10.31 -35.91
C ARG A 765 -25.14 9.57 -37.10
N GLN A 766 -25.07 8.21 -37.09
CA GLN A 766 -25.62 7.37 -38.16
C GLN A 766 -27.16 7.52 -38.28
N ASP A 767 -27.86 7.54 -37.14
CA ASP A 767 -29.29 7.83 -37.05
C ASP A 767 -29.60 8.57 -35.74
N SER A 768 -29.89 9.86 -35.84
CA SER A 768 -30.18 10.69 -34.66
C SER A 768 -31.50 10.34 -33.96
N GLY A 769 -32.30 9.41 -34.49
CA GLY A 769 -33.46 8.82 -33.82
C GLY A 769 -33.07 7.87 -32.70
N TYR A 770 -31.79 7.48 -32.57
CA TYR A 770 -31.27 6.61 -31.52
C TYR A 770 -30.27 7.35 -30.62
N ALA A 771 -30.34 7.04 -29.34
CA ALA A 771 -29.44 7.55 -28.30
C ALA A 771 -28.84 6.43 -27.45
N LEU A 772 -27.67 6.68 -26.91
CA LEU A 772 -27.03 5.83 -25.90
C LEU A 772 -27.97 5.68 -24.68
N LYS A 773 -28.02 4.51 -24.12
CA LYS A 773 -28.84 4.14 -22.98
C LYS A 773 -28.03 3.25 -22.01
N ALA A 774 -28.10 3.57 -20.73
CA ALA A 774 -27.56 2.71 -19.67
C ALA A 774 -28.66 1.82 -19.10
N GLU A 775 -28.39 0.50 -18.97
CA GLU A 775 -29.35 -0.47 -18.48
C GLU A 775 -29.11 -0.76 -16.97
N GLY A 776 -30.15 -0.53 -16.17
CA GLY A 776 -30.07 -0.68 -14.73
C GLY A 776 -29.36 0.47 -14.02
N SER A 777 -29.12 0.33 -12.71
CA SER A 777 -28.57 1.37 -11.86
C SER A 777 -27.32 0.93 -11.07
N LYS A 778 -26.70 -0.21 -11.44
CA LYS A 778 -25.59 -0.84 -10.69
C LYS A 778 -24.44 -1.20 -11.63
N ASN A 779 -23.32 -1.58 -11.02
CA ASN A 779 -22.16 -2.14 -11.69
C ASN A 779 -22.55 -3.27 -12.65
N GLY A 780 -21.94 -3.26 -13.84
CA GLY A 780 -22.21 -4.23 -14.92
C GLY A 780 -23.48 -3.93 -15.72
N GLY A 781 -24.17 -2.82 -15.46
CA GLY A 781 -25.28 -2.39 -16.29
C GLY A 781 -24.82 -2.11 -17.72
N ASN A 782 -25.42 -2.81 -18.69
CA ASN A 782 -25.00 -2.72 -20.10
C ASN A 782 -25.27 -1.34 -20.71
N LEU A 783 -24.46 -0.92 -21.67
CA LEU A 783 -24.78 0.20 -22.55
C LEU A 783 -25.25 -0.29 -23.91
N SER A 784 -26.39 0.19 -24.32
CA SER A 784 -27.01 -0.09 -25.62
C SER A 784 -27.48 1.22 -26.29
N ILE A 785 -27.96 1.15 -27.50
CA ILE A 785 -28.73 2.24 -28.08
C ILE A 785 -30.22 1.90 -28.03
N ALA A 786 -31.05 2.92 -27.88
CA ALA A 786 -32.50 2.82 -27.98
C ALA A 786 -33.08 4.04 -28.71
N ALA A 787 -34.30 3.89 -29.20
CA ALA A 787 -35.04 5.05 -29.77
C ALA A 787 -35.01 6.22 -28.79
N TRP A 788 -34.56 7.36 -29.27
CA TRP A 788 -34.43 8.54 -28.44
C TRP A 788 -35.75 8.98 -27.81
N SER A 789 -35.75 9.23 -26.52
CA SER A 789 -36.90 9.69 -25.78
C SER A 789 -36.51 10.77 -24.76
N ASN A 790 -37.21 11.92 -24.83
CA ASN A 790 -37.02 12.98 -23.82
C ASN A 790 -37.66 12.65 -22.45
N LYS A 791 -38.26 11.48 -22.30
CA LYS A 791 -38.87 10.97 -21.04
C LYS A 791 -38.06 9.83 -20.42
N ASP A 792 -37.06 9.30 -21.09
CA ASP A 792 -36.23 8.19 -20.60
C ASP A 792 -34.95 8.77 -20.01
N SER A 793 -34.91 8.85 -18.67
CA SER A 793 -33.77 9.36 -17.92
C SER A 793 -32.55 8.43 -18.01
N SER A 794 -32.73 7.16 -18.41
CA SER A 794 -31.61 6.22 -18.63
C SER A 794 -30.80 6.57 -19.90
N GLN A 795 -31.26 7.49 -20.71
CA GLN A 795 -30.54 8.04 -21.85
C GLN A 795 -29.80 9.36 -21.56
N LEU A 796 -29.80 9.80 -20.30
CA LEU A 796 -29.10 11.01 -19.87
C LEU A 796 -27.73 10.67 -19.29
N PHE A 797 -26.74 11.46 -19.70
CA PHE A 797 -25.34 11.35 -19.30
C PHE A 797 -24.78 12.72 -18.91
N ARG A 798 -23.80 12.71 -17.99
CA ARG A 798 -23.07 13.89 -17.58
C ARG A 798 -21.58 13.65 -17.81
N PHE A 799 -20.82 14.67 -18.14
CA PHE A 799 -19.39 14.59 -18.38
C PHE A 799 -18.64 15.27 -17.23
N THR A 800 -17.58 14.64 -16.73
CA THR A 800 -16.63 15.27 -15.81
C THR A 800 -15.23 15.21 -16.42
N LYS A 801 -14.56 16.36 -16.47
CA LYS A 801 -13.24 16.46 -17.09
C LYS A 801 -12.15 16.05 -16.12
N ASN A 802 -11.20 15.24 -16.57
CA ASN A 802 -10.02 14.84 -15.84
C ASN A 802 -8.84 15.78 -16.10
N LEU A 803 -7.82 15.76 -15.22
CA LEU A 803 -6.63 16.60 -15.34
C LEU A 803 -5.78 16.28 -16.58
N ASP A 804 -5.90 15.08 -17.14
CA ASP A 804 -5.22 14.62 -18.37
C ASP A 804 -5.98 15.05 -19.65
N GLY A 805 -7.08 15.80 -19.50
CA GLY A 805 -7.93 16.27 -20.60
C GLY A 805 -8.96 15.24 -21.09
N SER A 806 -8.95 14.02 -20.57
CA SER A 806 -10.00 13.03 -20.84
C SER A 806 -11.28 13.33 -20.04
N TYR A 807 -12.32 12.58 -20.31
CA TYR A 807 -13.62 12.69 -19.63
C TYR A 807 -14.02 11.35 -19.01
N CYS A 808 -14.58 11.38 -17.81
CA CYS A 808 -15.46 10.33 -17.33
C CYS A 808 -16.90 10.70 -17.70
N ILE A 809 -17.70 9.70 -18.10
CA ILE A 809 -19.09 9.87 -18.53
C ILE A 809 -19.97 9.21 -17.46
N LEU A 810 -20.72 10.02 -16.70
CA LEU A 810 -21.61 9.57 -15.64
C LEU A 810 -22.95 9.15 -16.22
N THR A 811 -23.53 8.09 -15.68
CA THR A 811 -24.85 7.60 -16.11
C THR A 811 -25.94 8.09 -15.15
N HIS A 812 -26.92 8.83 -15.64
CA HIS A 812 -28.05 9.27 -14.81
C HIS A 812 -28.91 8.09 -14.31
N ALA A 813 -28.91 6.97 -15.05
CA ALA A 813 -29.56 5.73 -14.62
C ALA A 813 -29.07 5.21 -13.26
N SER A 814 -27.80 5.46 -12.91
CA SER A 814 -27.22 5.12 -11.61
C SER A 814 -27.39 6.21 -10.54
N GLY A 815 -28.01 7.35 -10.87
CA GLY A 815 -27.99 8.55 -10.03
C GLY A 815 -26.61 9.22 -9.98
N ASP A 816 -25.87 9.16 -11.10
CA ASP A 816 -24.50 9.66 -11.27
C ASP A 816 -23.44 8.92 -10.42
N ALA A 817 -23.77 7.73 -9.95
CA ALA A 817 -22.87 6.91 -9.13
C ALA A 817 -21.93 6.00 -9.95
N CYS A 818 -22.21 5.80 -11.25
CA CYS A 818 -21.39 4.97 -12.12
C CYS A 818 -20.85 5.75 -13.33
N TYR A 819 -19.67 5.32 -13.78
CA TYR A 819 -19.02 5.79 -15.00
C TYR A 819 -19.20 4.79 -16.14
N VAL A 820 -19.24 5.28 -17.37
CA VAL A 820 -19.18 4.47 -18.59
C VAL A 820 -17.76 3.92 -18.73
N GLU A 821 -17.64 2.59 -18.83
CA GLU A 821 -16.35 1.93 -18.94
C GLU A 821 -16.33 0.83 -19.99
N VAL A 822 -15.14 0.40 -20.37
CA VAL A 822 -14.92 -0.86 -21.08
C VAL A 822 -14.81 -2.01 -20.08
N ALA A 823 -15.67 -3.01 -20.22
CA ALA A 823 -15.72 -4.16 -19.33
C ALA A 823 -14.35 -4.86 -19.21
N ASP A 824 -14.00 -5.25 -17.96
CA ASP A 824 -12.75 -5.96 -17.62
C ASP A 824 -11.46 -5.23 -18.07
N ALA A 825 -11.52 -3.91 -18.29
CA ALA A 825 -10.43 -3.12 -18.87
C ALA A 825 -9.85 -3.75 -20.16
N SER A 826 -10.68 -4.42 -20.93
CA SER A 826 -10.28 -5.12 -22.14
C SER A 826 -9.72 -4.17 -23.21
N THR A 827 -8.69 -4.61 -23.94
CA THR A 827 -8.12 -3.90 -25.10
C THR A 827 -8.54 -4.52 -26.43
N ALA A 828 -9.48 -5.47 -26.43
CA ALA A 828 -9.91 -6.17 -27.63
C ALA A 828 -11.06 -5.45 -28.35
N ASN A 829 -11.07 -5.54 -29.68
CA ASN A 829 -12.25 -5.18 -30.49
C ASN A 829 -13.47 -6.01 -30.06
N GLY A 830 -14.63 -5.36 -29.96
CA GLY A 830 -15.87 -6.01 -29.58
C GLY A 830 -16.07 -6.16 -28.06
N ALA A 831 -15.13 -5.66 -27.25
CA ALA A 831 -15.33 -5.65 -25.81
C ALA A 831 -16.51 -4.76 -25.44
N ASN A 832 -17.28 -5.20 -24.45
CA ASN A 832 -18.51 -4.56 -24.04
C ASN A 832 -18.25 -3.20 -23.38
N VAL A 833 -19.16 -2.25 -23.58
CA VAL A 833 -19.22 -0.99 -22.83
C VAL A 833 -20.35 -1.09 -21.82
N GLN A 834 -20.04 -0.81 -20.56
CA GLN A 834 -20.94 -0.94 -19.43
C GLN A 834 -20.84 0.25 -18.49
N GLN A 835 -21.65 0.29 -17.45
CA GLN A 835 -21.47 1.23 -16.34
C GLN A 835 -20.87 0.53 -15.11
N TRP A 836 -19.97 1.23 -14.38
CA TRP A 836 -19.32 0.72 -13.18
C TRP A 836 -18.99 1.88 -12.23
N GLU A 837 -18.90 1.58 -10.91
CA GLU A 837 -18.48 2.57 -9.93
C GLU A 837 -17.11 3.17 -10.26
N PRO A 838 -16.82 4.42 -9.82
CA PRO A 838 -15.54 5.06 -10.08
C PRO A 838 -14.36 4.27 -9.52
N THR A 839 -13.43 3.86 -10.39
CA THR A 839 -12.20 3.13 -10.01
C THR A 839 -10.92 3.90 -10.30
N GLY A 840 -11.03 5.05 -11.01
CA GLY A 840 -9.88 5.81 -11.52
C GLY A 840 -9.15 5.15 -12.68
N SER A 841 -9.58 3.95 -13.10
CA SER A 841 -8.95 3.18 -14.19
C SER A 841 -9.07 3.91 -15.55
N SER A 842 -8.05 3.70 -16.40
CA SER A 842 -8.06 4.25 -17.77
C SER A 842 -9.21 3.70 -18.63
N CYS A 843 -9.78 2.53 -18.31
CA CYS A 843 -10.97 2.00 -19.01
C CYS A 843 -12.24 2.83 -18.78
N GLN A 844 -12.26 3.70 -17.74
CA GLN A 844 -13.36 4.64 -17.44
C GLN A 844 -13.14 6.04 -18.02
N LYS A 845 -12.01 6.28 -18.69
CA LYS A 845 -11.62 7.57 -19.24
C LYS A 845 -11.75 7.58 -20.76
N TRP A 846 -12.32 8.65 -21.28
CA TRP A 846 -12.62 8.80 -22.71
C TRP A 846 -12.06 10.10 -23.27
N GLN A 847 -11.28 10.04 -24.34
CA GLN A 847 -10.86 11.20 -25.11
C GLN A 847 -12.00 11.60 -26.05
N ALA A 848 -12.53 12.80 -25.88
CA ALA A 848 -13.58 13.34 -26.74
C ALA A 848 -12.94 14.05 -27.94
N LYS A 849 -12.73 13.32 -29.02
CA LYS A 849 -12.22 13.88 -30.29
C LYS A 849 -13.37 14.51 -31.08
N THR A 850 -13.17 15.71 -31.60
CA THR A 850 -14.23 16.48 -32.29
C THR A 850 -13.93 16.65 -33.76
N GLU A 851 -15.00 16.61 -34.59
CA GLU A 851 -15.00 17.05 -36.00
C GLU A 851 -15.98 18.22 -36.12
N THR A 852 -15.60 19.26 -36.89
CA THR A 852 -16.50 20.35 -37.18
C THR A 852 -17.68 19.85 -38.03
N ALA A 853 -18.90 20.08 -37.60
CA ALA A 853 -20.08 19.74 -38.39
C ALA A 853 -20.11 20.62 -39.64
N THR A 854 -19.71 20.08 -40.78
CA THR A 854 -19.88 20.78 -42.06
C THR A 854 -21.36 20.79 -42.37
N VAL A 855 -22.00 21.96 -42.30
CA VAL A 855 -23.37 22.14 -42.75
C VAL A 855 -23.35 22.07 -44.27
N THR A 856 -23.66 20.91 -44.83
CA THR A 856 -23.92 20.78 -46.26
C THR A 856 -25.32 21.34 -46.53
N THR A 857 -25.38 22.61 -46.93
CA THR A 857 -26.61 23.21 -47.47
C THR A 857 -26.85 22.54 -48.81
N THR A 858 -27.75 21.58 -48.89
CA THR A 858 -28.17 20.95 -50.15
C THR A 858 -29.01 21.97 -50.92
N THR A 859 -28.38 22.76 -51.80
CA THR A 859 -29.09 23.53 -52.81
C THR A 859 -29.43 22.54 -53.92
N THR A 860 -30.71 22.18 -54.00
CA THR A 860 -31.24 21.34 -55.07
C THR A 860 -31.22 22.19 -56.37
N THR A 861 -30.20 22.00 -57.16
CA THR A 861 -30.24 22.54 -58.58
C THR A 861 -30.55 21.37 -59.49
N THR A 862 -31.77 21.38 -59.97
CA THR A 862 -32.24 20.47 -61.05
C THR A 862 -31.51 20.85 -62.34
N THR A 863 -30.63 19.94 -62.83
CA THR A 863 -30.17 20.09 -64.23
C THR A 863 -30.28 18.75 -64.95
N THR A 864 -30.93 18.84 -66.03
CA THR A 864 -31.42 17.84 -66.98
C THR A 864 -30.25 17.11 -67.68
N THR A 865 -30.43 15.81 -67.82
CA THR A 865 -29.60 14.83 -68.50
C THR A 865 -29.33 15.17 -70.00
N THR A 866 -28.07 14.96 -70.38
CA THR A 866 -27.82 14.53 -71.77
C THR A 866 -26.69 13.51 -71.83
N THR A 867 -27.03 12.32 -72.24
CA THR A 867 -26.21 11.18 -72.50
C THR A 867 -25.36 11.36 -73.73
N THR A 868 -24.04 11.03 -73.64
CA THR A 868 -23.32 10.59 -74.86
C THR A 868 -22.24 9.58 -74.48
N ALA A 869 -22.38 8.39 -75.02
CA ALA A 869 -21.44 7.29 -74.93
C ALA A 869 -20.34 7.39 -76.03
N ALA A 870 -19.13 6.94 -75.69
CA ALA A 870 -18.23 6.29 -76.65
C ALA A 870 -16.89 6.04 -75.95
N THR A 871 -16.55 4.84 -75.67
CA THR A 871 -15.86 3.78 -76.45
C THR A 871 -14.35 3.84 -76.28
N THR A 872 -13.88 2.75 -75.62
CA THR A 872 -12.62 2.01 -75.63
C THR A 872 -11.56 2.41 -76.71
N THR A 873 -10.29 2.38 -76.27
CA THR A 873 -9.29 1.45 -76.86
C THR A 873 -8.01 1.35 -76.05
N SER A 874 -7.60 0.11 -75.79
CA SER A 874 -6.34 -0.32 -75.32
C SER A 874 -5.26 -0.26 -76.42
N THR A 875 -4.00 -0.05 -76.13
CA THR A 875 -2.87 -0.73 -76.80
C THR A 875 -1.62 -0.75 -75.96
N THR A 876 -1.08 -1.92 -75.97
CA THR A 876 0.13 -2.47 -75.39
C THR A 876 1.36 -2.08 -76.22
N ALA A 877 2.54 -2.36 -75.60
CA ALA A 877 3.87 -2.73 -76.16
C ALA A 877 4.92 -1.60 -76.06
N ALA A 878 5.96 -1.85 -75.45
CA ALA A 878 7.13 -2.76 -75.40
C ALA A 878 8.40 -2.01 -75.79
N THR A 879 9.40 -2.21 -74.96
CA THR A 879 10.88 -2.34 -75.12
C THR A 879 11.62 -1.42 -76.08
N THR A 880 12.68 -0.81 -75.61
CA THR A 880 14.07 -1.24 -75.91
C THR A 880 15.12 -0.39 -75.21
N ASP A 881 16.15 -1.07 -74.88
CA ASP A 881 17.48 -0.71 -74.43
C ASP A 881 18.17 0.41 -75.24
N THR A 882 18.95 1.24 -74.59
CA THR A 882 20.34 1.50 -74.97
C THR A 882 21.11 2.37 -74.00
N THR A 883 22.28 1.85 -73.67
CA THR A 883 23.45 2.43 -72.99
C THR A 883 23.91 3.75 -73.62
N THR A 884 24.38 4.70 -72.77
CA THR A 884 25.74 5.25 -72.82
C THR A 884 25.98 6.39 -71.80
N VAL A 885 26.96 6.15 -70.89
CA VAL A 885 28.12 6.95 -70.47
C VAL A 885 28.00 8.42 -70.10
N SER A 886 28.21 8.63 -68.77
CA SER A 886 29.07 9.61 -68.07
C SER A 886 28.99 11.11 -68.42
N THR A 887 28.60 11.86 -67.38
CA THR A 887 29.46 12.94 -66.81
C THR A 887 28.94 13.40 -65.47
N THR A 888 29.87 13.51 -64.55
CA THR A 888 29.80 14.05 -63.19
C THR A 888 29.07 15.37 -63.05
N ALA A 889 28.03 15.42 -62.25
CA ALA A 889 27.62 16.61 -61.58
C ALA A 889 27.18 16.22 -60.17
N THR A 890 27.86 16.73 -59.15
CA THR A 890 27.53 16.68 -57.77
C THR A 890 26.12 17.16 -57.55
N ALA A 891 25.19 16.23 -57.33
CA ALA A 891 23.86 16.53 -56.81
C ALA A 891 23.94 16.50 -55.26
N THR A 892 23.76 17.64 -54.65
CA THR A 892 23.45 17.76 -53.23
C THR A 892 22.23 16.88 -52.95
N GLU A 893 22.41 15.84 -52.15
CA GLU A 893 21.35 15.03 -51.61
C GLU A 893 20.34 15.94 -50.86
N PRO A 894 19.06 15.79 -51.07
CA PRO A 894 18.10 16.53 -50.26
C PRO A 894 18.27 16.18 -48.80
N PRO A 895 18.13 17.10 -47.82
CA PRO A 895 18.31 16.81 -46.41
C PRO A 895 17.40 15.66 -46.00
N ALA A 896 18.01 14.67 -45.36
CA ALA A 896 17.30 13.50 -44.82
C ALA A 896 16.12 13.96 -43.96
N ILE A 897 14.93 13.45 -44.23
CA ILE A 897 13.72 13.81 -43.48
C ILE A 897 13.73 12.99 -42.20
N SER A 898 13.96 13.63 -41.06
CA SER A 898 13.95 12.97 -39.74
C SER A 898 12.66 12.19 -39.56
N GLY A 899 12.74 10.89 -39.30
CA GLY A 899 11.61 9.96 -39.16
C GLY A 899 11.26 9.15 -40.42
N ASP A 900 11.84 9.46 -41.58
CA ASP A 900 11.68 8.73 -42.86
C ASP A 900 12.73 7.60 -42.93
N ILE A 901 12.42 6.49 -42.29
CA ILE A 901 13.35 5.36 -42.09
C ILE A 901 13.44 4.46 -43.33
N ASN A 902 12.37 4.47 -44.11
CA ASN A 902 12.33 3.71 -45.38
C ASN A 902 12.84 4.51 -46.60
N ALA A 903 13.17 5.79 -46.40
CA ALA A 903 13.67 6.74 -47.40
C ALA A 903 12.70 6.90 -48.58
N ASP A 904 11.40 6.89 -48.36
CA ASP A 904 10.40 7.08 -49.42
C ASP A 904 9.97 8.55 -49.58
N GLY A 905 10.53 9.46 -48.81
CA GLY A 905 10.30 10.89 -48.78
C GLY A 905 9.10 11.32 -47.95
N LYS A 906 8.57 10.44 -47.11
CA LYS A 906 7.41 10.71 -46.23
C LYS A 906 7.64 10.04 -44.89
N VAL A 907 7.27 10.73 -43.80
CA VAL A 907 7.20 10.16 -42.46
C VAL A 907 5.78 9.69 -42.25
N ASN A 908 5.56 8.38 -42.14
CA ASN A 908 4.25 7.78 -42.06
C ASN A 908 4.26 6.44 -41.27
N LEU A 909 3.11 5.76 -41.22
CA LEU A 909 2.96 4.50 -40.48
C LEU A 909 3.91 3.40 -40.97
N ALA A 910 4.37 3.43 -42.25
CA ALA A 910 5.30 2.44 -42.77
C ALA A 910 6.66 2.53 -42.05
N ASP A 911 7.14 3.74 -41.74
CA ASP A 911 8.39 3.98 -41.02
C ASP A 911 8.28 3.47 -39.59
N LEU A 912 7.15 3.72 -38.92
CA LEU A 912 6.87 3.23 -37.57
C LEU A 912 6.89 1.69 -37.53
N VAL A 913 6.21 1.05 -38.47
CA VAL A 913 6.16 -0.42 -38.56
C VAL A 913 7.54 -0.99 -38.89
N LEU A 914 8.32 -0.31 -39.71
CA LEU A 914 9.66 -0.73 -40.09
C LEU A 914 10.61 -0.65 -38.87
N LEU A 915 10.59 0.45 -38.12
CA LEU A 915 11.37 0.60 -36.89
C LEU A 915 10.98 -0.43 -35.85
N GLN A 916 9.66 -0.66 -35.66
CA GLN A 916 9.17 -1.65 -34.72
C GLN A 916 9.64 -3.08 -35.08
N LYS A 917 9.60 -3.46 -36.35
CA LYS A 917 10.09 -4.77 -36.80
C LYS A 917 11.59 -4.90 -36.57
N TRP A 918 12.35 -3.84 -36.81
CA TRP A 918 13.81 -3.83 -36.61
C TRP A 918 14.15 -4.00 -35.13
N LEU A 919 13.47 -3.24 -34.23
CA LEU A 919 13.67 -3.34 -32.78
C LEU A 919 13.26 -4.71 -32.19
N LEU A 920 12.29 -5.37 -32.82
CA LEU A 920 11.85 -6.74 -32.43
C LEU A 920 12.75 -7.83 -33.02
N GLY A 921 13.79 -7.47 -33.78
CA GLY A 921 14.69 -8.45 -34.40
C GLY A 921 14.04 -9.33 -35.46
N VAL A 922 12.98 -8.84 -36.13
CA VAL A 922 12.32 -9.62 -37.21
C VAL A 922 13.32 -9.90 -38.33
N PRO A 923 13.57 -11.18 -38.73
CA PRO A 923 14.53 -11.54 -39.73
C PRO A 923 14.33 -10.75 -41.03
N GLU A 924 15.44 -10.38 -41.70
CA GLU A 924 15.51 -9.65 -42.97
C GLU A 924 14.96 -8.21 -42.96
N THR A 925 14.64 -7.65 -41.82
CA THR A 925 14.27 -6.24 -41.70
C THR A 925 15.50 -5.35 -41.91
N ARG A 926 15.45 -4.47 -42.91
CA ARG A 926 16.52 -3.50 -43.20
C ARG A 926 15.95 -2.09 -43.17
N LEU A 927 16.66 -1.19 -42.53
CA LEU A 927 16.35 0.23 -42.54
C LEU A 927 17.10 0.87 -43.71
N ALA A 928 16.43 1.69 -44.50
CA ALA A 928 17.06 2.41 -45.60
C ALA A 928 17.90 3.59 -45.09
N ASP A 929 17.39 4.26 -44.05
CA ASP A 929 18.08 5.32 -43.31
C ASP A 929 17.87 5.16 -41.81
N TRP A 930 18.82 4.55 -41.13
CA TRP A 930 18.74 4.37 -39.67
C TRP A 930 18.96 5.68 -38.90
N GLN A 931 19.73 6.62 -39.47
CA GLN A 931 20.01 7.93 -38.84
C GLN A 931 18.75 8.80 -38.82
N ALA A 932 17.92 8.71 -39.87
CA ALA A 932 16.59 9.34 -39.86
C ALA A 932 15.68 8.78 -38.76
N GLY A 933 15.93 7.55 -38.31
CA GLY A 933 15.20 6.89 -37.24
C GLY A 933 15.65 7.27 -35.84
N ASP A 934 16.86 7.76 -35.65
CA ASP A 934 17.39 8.22 -34.34
C ASP A 934 16.84 9.61 -34.01
N LEU A 935 15.61 9.60 -33.55
CA LEU A 935 14.87 10.82 -33.23
C LEU A 935 15.24 11.39 -31.85
N TYR A 936 15.79 10.56 -30.97
CA TYR A 936 16.32 10.96 -29.67
C TYR A 936 17.78 11.44 -29.74
N THR A 937 18.44 11.27 -30.92
CA THR A 937 19.79 11.73 -31.22
C THR A 937 20.86 11.24 -30.23
N ASP A 938 20.70 9.99 -29.73
CA ASP A 938 21.65 9.35 -28.82
C ASP A 938 22.62 8.39 -29.56
N GLY A 939 22.50 8.28 -30.86
CA GLY A 939 23.32 7.42 -31.73
C GLY A 939 22.93 5.95 -31.70
N THR A 940 21.78 5.61 -31.13
CA THR A 940 21.24 4.24 -31.02
C THR A 940 19.76 4.20 -31.31
N LEU A 941 19.31 3.26 -32.17
CA LEU A 941 17.87 3.04 -32.35
C LEU A 941 17.32 2.17 -31.23
N ASN A 942 16.32 2.68 -30.50
CA ASN A 942 15.72 2.02 -29.37
C ASN A 942 14.24 2.36 -29.19
N GLY A 943 13.65 1.97 -28.05
CA GLY A 943 12.23 2.22 -27.76
C GLY A 943 11.86 3.70 -27.63
N PHE A 944 12.81 4.59 -27.32
CA PHE A 944 12.55 6.03 -27.25
C PHE A 944 12.32 6.62 -28.62
N ASP A 945 13.09 6.21 -29.64
CA ASP A 945 12.90 6.63 -31.02
C ASP A 945 11.56 6.19 -31.56
N LEU A 946 11.16 4.95 -31.25
CA LEU A 946 9.85 4.43 -31.61
C LEU A 946 8.71 5.26 -30.98
N CYS A 947 8.87 5.65 -29.72
CA CYS A 947 7.91 6.51 -29.04
C CYS A 947 7.86 7.92 -29.64
N LEU A 948 9.01 8.50 -29.98
CA LEU A 948 9.08 9.82 -30.62
C LEU A 948 8.50 9.80 -32.04
N LEU A 949 8.80 8.76 -32.83
CA LEU A 949 8.21 8.60 -34.16
C LEU A 949 6.68 8.45 -34.06
N ARG A 950 6.20 7.66 -33.12
CA ARG A 950 4.77 7.50 -32.84
C ARG A 950 4.12 8.83 -32.45
N SER A 951 4.73 9.57 -31.51
CA SER A 951 4.24 10.90 -31.10
C SER A 951 4.18 11.87 -32.28
N ARG A 952 5.19 11.87 -33.13
CA ARG A 952 5.25 12.75 -34.31
C ARG A 952 4.17 12.42 -35.32
N LEU A 953 3.89 11.12 -35.55
CA LEU A 953 2.83 10.67 -36.44
C LEU A 953 1.43 10.94 -35.88
N MET A 954 1.30 11.07 -34.55
CA MET A 954 0.04 11.42 -33.91
C MET A 954 -0.19 12.94 -33.82
N ALA A 955 0.87 13.72 -33.94
CA ALA A 955 0.78 15.18 -33.90
C ALA A 955 0.50 15.81 -35.26
N GLY A 956 0.41 15.04 -36.33
CA GLY A 956 0.05 15.44 -37.64
C GLY A 956 1.12 15.58 -38.62
#